data_16c1f80453c1c669a2dd09d91006d948
#
_entry.id   16c1f80453c1c669a2dd09d91006d948
#
_cell.length_a   1.000
_cell.length_b   1.000
_cell.length_c   1.000
_cell.angle_alpha   90.00
_cell.angle_beta   90.00
_cell.angle_gamma   90.00
#
_symmetry.space_group_name_H-M   'P 1'
#
loop_
_entity.id
_entity.type
_entity.pdbx_description
1 polymer ?
#
loop_
_entity_poly.entity_id
_entity_poly.type
_entity_poly.pdbx_seq_one_letter_code
_entity_poly.pdbx_strand_id
1 'polypeptide(L)'
;MKDLRLNVFTGTLRLDSLRMYEANDSTVFVSVDTFFVDLQLLPLISSKVEIAQLKVIRPYAAIIQKGEKFNFDDLMPKEDSVEVKKEPSSFPQSIVIKNIYIGEGKLVYTDLLLDNTIRMNDLGVAIPELAFEKGNTNAGIHLKVGDDATLNSKLSMNMQTSEYDLNLQLGKLPVSIIKPYLKEYLNMDKLEGTVNSNLTIRGNTNHVMEFTISGTAEAQNFNLTNHLGEPIVAIREASVKINKIHLPTSTYLFDYVNAQGVKLNYIMHPQTDNVSALLKPEDAGASQTDSAASVPMNVKIEKMHIANSQIEYTDRTLKASTFTLPVSGVDFQSEHFNLNGTNAFKAKASLPQGGRVEFNWKGNMNDLKNQEIMANFQNVSLALFSPYCLDYTAYDITGGNMNFVTRNHIKNNNINSLNNMDVYNMTVGKKHKEMEVEYNVPLKLGLYILKDKDGKINFDIPVKGNLDNPEFSYKKIIFKTIVNLMVKVAVSPVRFLANSLGMSPDKMESMPVDALQTGINAQQYSQLNDLGNLYRQKPDMTVVLTQWVDWEEALSDYSLYLAKLSFLKSQMPNQEVVTFEDTKELKENDEKFVTYMQGMLTAKGATVALDAPLKEKLQAVFVADSVASGLLHRLQQRNQLVQEYLTNTCNIPAAKLSIQTATADSLQNYDGSAKYKIDMQLPNNN
;
A
#
# COMPACT_ATOMS: atom_id res chain seq x y z
N MET A 1 -13.72 -14.17 64.88
CA MET A 1 -15.07 -13.72 65.29
C MET A 1 -14.93 -12.95 66.57
N LYS A 2 -15.49 -11.72 66.63
CA LYS A 2 -15.41 -10.86 67.83
C LYS A 2 -16.62 -10.97 68.75
N ASP A 3 -17.81 -11.06 68.17
CA ASP A 3 -19.07 -11.09 68.94
C ASP A 3 -20.09 -11.99 68.21
N LEU A 4 -20.84 -12.75 68.95
CA LEU A 4 -21.97 -13.57 68.47
C LEU A 4 -23.18 -13.26 69.36
N ARG A 5 -24.26 -12.81 68.71
CA ARG A 5 -25.52 -12.52 69.39
C ARG A 5 -26.64 -13.38 68.74
N LEU A 6 -27.18 -14.28 69.56
CA LEU A 6 -28.29 -15.11 69.15
C LEU A 6 -29.48 -14.79 70.07
N ASN A 7 -30.61 -14.44 69.45
CA ASN A 7 -31.86 -14.28 70.19
C ASN A 7 -32.84 -15.37 69.72
N VAL A 8 -33.01 -16.39 70.53
CA VAL A 8 -33.86 -17.53 70.19
C VAL A 8 -35.38 -17.21 70.21
N PHE A 9 -35.78 -16.07 70.81
CA PHE A 9 -37.17 -15.66 70.86
C PHE A 9 -37.62 -14.87 69.65
N THR A 10 -36.67 -14.15 69.01
CA THR A 10 -36.91 -13.39 67.79
C THR A 10 -36.37 -14.08 66.53
N GLY A 11 -35.61 -15.18 66.67
CA GLY A 11 -35.00 -15.87 65.57
C GLY A 11 -33.81 -15.14 64.94
N THR A 12 -33.23 -14.15 65.63
CA THR A 12 -32.18 -13.31 65.06
C THR A 12 -30.79 -13.81 65.44
N LEU A 13 -29.91 -13.91 64.42
CA LEU A 13 -28.49 -14.20 64.57
C LEU A 13 -27.67 -13.01 64.03
N ARG A 14 -26.72 -12.53 64.84
CA ARG A 14 -25.75 -11.54 64.41
C ARG A 14 -24.35 -11.99 64.73
N LEU A 15 -23.46 -11.99 63.78
CA LEU A 15 -22.03 -12.25 63.92
C LEU A 15 -21.27 -11.00 63.53
N ASP A 16 -20.39 -10.53 64.42
CA ASP A 16 -19.57 -9.36 64.16
C ASP A 16 -18.07 -9.77 64.01
N SER A 17 -17.43 -9.23 62.99
CA SER A 17 -16.00 -9.44 62.66
C SER A 17 -15.61 -10.90 62.42
N LEU A 18 -16.34 -11.60 61.57
CA LEU A 18 -15.96 -12.93 61.09
C LEU A 18 -14.75 -12.82 60.19
N ARG A 19 -13.75 -13.69 60.38
CA ARG A 19 -12.57 -13.81 59.49
C ARG A 19 -12.21 -15.27 59.27
N MET A 20 -11.93 -15.60 58.04
CA MET A 20 -11.40 -16.86 57.61
C MET A 20 -10.05 -16.63 56.94
N TYR A 21 -9.05 -17.40 57.28
CA TYR A 21 -7.69 -17.26 56.76
C TYR A 21 -7.39 -18.36 55.76
N GLU A 22 -6.45 -18.08 54.89
CA GLU A 22 -5.83 -19.11 54.03
C GLU A 22 -5.17 -20.21 54.90
N ALA A 23 -4.87 -21.33 54.26
CA ALA A 23 -4.15 -22.44 54.97
C ALA A 23 -2.78 -22.05 55.57
N ASN A 24 -2.26 -20.89 55.23
CA ASN A 24 -1.03 -20.33 55.80
C ASN A 24 -1.23 -19.55 57.11
N ASP A 25 -2.46 -19.47 57.60
CA ASP A 25 -2.91 -18.78 58.82
C ASP A 25 -2.53 -17.29 58.97
N SER A 26 -2.01 -16.67 57.89
CA SER A 26 -1.55 -15.27 57.90
C SER A 26 -2.37 -14.32 57.01
N THR A 27 -2.88 -14.83 55.89
CA THR A 27 -3.58 -14.06 54.89
C THR A 27 -5.09 -14.24 55.04
N VAL A 28 -5.84 -13.15 55.09
CA VAL A 28 -7.31 -13.20 55.16
C VAL A 28 -7.85 -13.63 53.80
N PHE A 29 -8.52 -14.78 53.76
CA PHE A 29 -9.24 -15.26 52.58
C PHE A 29 -10.62 -14.59 52.46
N VAL A 30 -11.45 -14.70 53.53
CA VAL A 30 -12.78 -14.07 53.58
C VAL A 30 -12.93 -13.39 54.93
N SER A 31 -13.55 -12.20 54.93
CA SER A 31 -14.00 -11.56 56.14
C SER A 31 -15.35 -10.83 55.94
N VAL A 32 -16.04 -10.70 57.04
CA VAL A 32 -17.34 -9.96 57.09
C VAL A 32 -17.36 -9.17 58.38
N ASP A 33 -17.69 -7.86 58.30
CA ASP A 33 -17.81 -7.05 59.51
C ASP A 33 -19.08 -7.36 60.25
N THR A 34 -20.21 -7.49 59.53
CA THR A 34 -21.49 -7.89 60.16
C THR A 34 -22.22 -8.86 59.25
N PHE A 35 -22.57 -10.00 59.79
CA PHE A 35 -23.49 -10.98 59.22
C PHE A 35 -24.73 -11.04 60.10
N PHE A 36 -25.91 -10.79 59.50
CA PHE A 36 -27.17 -10.76 60.21
C PHE A 36 -28.23 -11.60 59.51
N VAL A 37 -28.94 -12.43 60.28
CA VAL A 37 -30.06 -13.25 59.77
C VAL A 37 -31.25 -13.04 60.73
N ASP A 38 -32.43 -12.84 60.16
CA ASP A 38 -33.71 -12.80 60.85
C ASP A 38 -34.58 -13.97 60.35
N LEU A 39 -34.56 -15.06 61.11
CA LEU A 39 -35.32 -16.26 60.84
C LEU A 39 -36.69 -16.15 61.47
N GLN A 40 -37.75 -16.28 60.68
CA GLN A 40 -39.12 -16.30 61.17
C GLN A 40 -39.46 -17.66 61.81
N LEU A 41 -39.73 -17.65 63.10
CA LEU A 41 -39.98 -18.89 63.90
C LEU A 41 -41.33 -19.51 63.61
N LEU A 42 -42.38 -18.75 63.35
CA LEU A 42 -43.73 -19.26 63.13
C LEU A 42 -43.87 -20.14 61.88
N PRO A 43 -43.28 -19.83 60.73
CA PRO A 43 -43.28 -20.70 59.54
C PRO A 43 -42.62 -22.06 59.77
N LEU A 44 -41.66 -22.17 60.69
CA LEU A 44 -41.01 -23.44 61.02
C LEU A 44 -41.96 -24.50 61.51
N ILE A 45 -43.03 -24.09 62.22
CA ILE A 45 -44.09 -24.99 62.70
C ILE A 45 -44.80 -25.69 61.51
N SER A 46 -44.83 -25.06 60.34
CA SER A 46 -45.41 -25.60 59.11
C SER A 46 -44.36 -26.19 58.16
N SER A 47 -43.20 -26.56 58.68
CA SER A 47 -42.07 -27.09 57.88
C SER A 47 -41.58 -26.14 56.79
N LYS A 48 -41.75 -24.81 56.97
CA LYS A 48 -41.29 -23.76 56.03
C LYS A 48 -40.15 -22.98 56.70
N VAL A 49 -39.08 -22.75 55.95
CA VAL A 49 -37.98 -21.88 56.35
C VAL A 49 -38.18 -20.53 55.70
N GLU A 50 -38.49 -19.48 56.51
CA GLU A 50 -38.60 -18.11 56.02
C GLU A 50 -37.59 -17.23 56.76
N ILE A 51 -36.67 -16.65 55.99
CA ILE A 51 -35.73 -15.66 56.47
C ILE A 51 -36.25 -14.27 56.06
N ALA A 52 -36.65 -13.47 57.05
CA ALA A 52 -37.21 -12.14 56.78
C ALA A 52 -36.13 -11.14 56.30
N GLN A 53 -34.90 -11.32 56.77
CA GLN A 53 -33.76 -10.51 56.36
C GLN A 53 -32.45 -11.28 56.43
N LEU A 54 -31.64 -11.19 55.35
CA LEU A 54 -30.25 -11.58 55.35
C LEU A 54 -29.38 -10.37 55.00
N LYS A 55 -28.48 -9.99 55.91
CA LYS A 55 -27.65 -8.78 55.72
C LYS A 55 -26.17 -9.11 55.94
N VAL A 56 -25.35 -8.74 54.97
CA VAL A 56 -23.89 -8.90 54.98
C VAL A 56 -23.26 -7.54 54.73
N ILE A 57 -22.52 -7.00 55.70
CA ILE A 57 -21.93 -5.67 55.61
C ILE A 57 -20.40 -5.81 55.57
N ARG A 58 -19.81 -5.08 54.60
CA ARG A 58 -18.37 -5.05 54.32
C ARG A 58 -17.76 -6.45 54.20
N PRO A 59 -18.34 -7.33 53.38
CA PRO A 59 -17.64 -8.57 53.04
C PRO A 59 -16.36 -8.23 52.29
N TYR A 60 -15.32 -9.02 52.56
CA TYR A 60 -14.08 -9.04 51.82
C TYR A 60 -13.80 -10.48 51.40
N ALA A 61 -13.38 -10.67 50.15
CA ALA A 61 -12.87 -11.95 49.66
C ALA A 61 -11.65 -11.74 48.78
N ALA A 62 -10.64 -12.60 48.94
CA ALA A 62 -9.44 -12.71 48.10
C ALA A 62 -9.49 -14.01 47.32
N ILE A 63 -9.74 -13.93 46.03
CA ILE A 63 -9.72 -15.09 45.13
C ILE A 63 -8.36 -15.11 44.43
N ILE A 64 -7.65 -16.20 44.56
CA ILE A 64 -6.34 -16.42 43.92
C ILE A 64 -6.47 -17.63 43.01
N GLN A 65 -6.16 -17.40 41.72
CA GLN A 65 -6.12 -18.43 40.69
C GLN A 65 -4.67 -18.75 40.30
N LYS A 66 -4.35 -20.02 40.15
CA LYS A 66 -3.08 -20.51 39.59
C LYS A 66 -3.37 -21.61 38.57
N GLY A 67 -3.43 -21.23 37.28
CA GLY A 67 -3.90 -22.12 36.20
C GLY A 67 -5.40 -22.43 36.39
N GLU A 68 -5.76 -23.72 36.50
CA GLU A 68 -7.12 -24.16 36.72
C GLU A 68 -7.51 -24.25 38.21
N LYS A 69 -6.56 -23.96 39.13
CA LYS A 69 -6.79 -24.10 40.56
C LYS A 69 -7.06 -22.76 41.23
N PHE A 70 -8.05 -22.77 42.13
CA PHE A 70 -8.37 -21.63 42.99
C PHE A 70 -7.98 -21.91 44.46
N ASN A 71 -7.73 -20.85 45.22
CA ASN A 71 -7.43 -20.94 46.65
C ASN A 71 -8.58 -21.46 47.52
N PHE A 72 -9.75 -21.68 46.94
CA PHE A 72 -10.94 -22.24 47.63
C PHE A 72 -11.34 -23.64 47.15
N ASP A 73 -10.56 -24.30 46.29
CA ASP A 73 -10.88 -25.63 45.74
C ASP A 73 -10.99 -26.69 46.82
N ASP A 74 -10.27 -26.52 47.90
CA ASP A 74 -10.32 -27.43 49.09
C ASP A 74 -11.63 -27.28 49.86
N LEU A 75 -12.37 -26.21 49.67
CA LEU A 75 -13.68 -25.98 50.28
C LEU A 75 -14.85 -26.56 49.42
N MET A 76 -14.54 -26.95 48.21
CA MET A 76 -15.55 -27.51 47.28
C MET A 76 -15.69 -29.01 47.52
N PRO A 77 -16.93 -29.56 47.45
CA PRO A 77 -17.11 -31.03 47.56
C PRO A 77 -16.34 -31.74 46.44
N LYS A 78 -15.52 -32.75 46.79
CA LYS A 78 -14.88 -33.59 45.78
C LYS A 78 -15.95 -34.46 45.08
N GLU A 79 -15.90 -34.54 43.75
CA GLU A 79 -16.82 -35.34 42.95
C GLU A 79 -16.81 -36.84 43.29
N ASP A 80 -15.75 -37.34 43.98
CA ASP A 80 -15.61 -38.74 44.40
C ASP A 80 -16.39 -39.12 45.69
N SER A 81 -17.15 -38.21 46.28
CA SER A 81 -18.02 -38.58 47.41
C SER A 81 -19.20 -39.39 46.89
N VAL A 82 -19.10 -40.69 47.13
CA VAL A 82 -20.12 -41.73 46.97
C VAL A 82 -21.55 -41.18 46.95
N GLU A 83 -22.32 -41.50 45.91
CA GLU A 83 -23.79 -41.31 45.90
C GLU A 83 -24.42 -41.86 47.20
N VAL A 84 -24.45 -41.01 48.22
CA VAL A 84 -25.36 -41.28 49.32
C VAL A 84 -26.74 -41.10 48.76
N LYS A 85 -27.46 -42.14 48.56
CA LYS A 85 -28.94 -42.12 48.31
C LYS A 85 -29.52 -41.21 49.35
N LYS A 86 -29.79 -39.94 49.00
CA LYS A 86 -30.55 -39.03 49.82
C LYS A 86 -31.98 -39.59 49.83
N GLU A 87 -32.37 -40.17 50.94
CA GLU A 87 -33.81 -40.30 51.25
C GLU A 87 -34.43 -38.91 51.15
N PRO A 88 -35.57 -38.73 50.50
CA PRO A 88 -36.19 -37.41 50.41
C PRO A 88 -36.53 -36.95 51.81
N SER A 89 -35.72 -36.04 52.40
CA SER A 89 -36.05 -35.39 53.64
C SER A 89 -37.22 -34.46 53.35
N SER A 90 -38.33 -34.71 54.01
CA SER A 90 -39.58 -33.93 53.89
C SER A 90 -39.49 -32.55 54.52
N PHE A 91 -38.31 -32.13 54.96
CA PHE A 91 -38.09 -30.83 55.62
C PHE A 91 -36.81 -30.16 55.04
N PRO A 92 -36.90 -28.85 54.70
CA PRO A 92 -38.11 -27.98 54.69
C PRO A 92 -38.94 -28.15 53.39
N GLN A 93 -40.27 -27.99 53.51
CA GLN A 93 -41.20 -28.01 52.35
C GLN A 93 -41.07 -26.82 51.42
N SER A 94 -40.60 -25.68 51.95
CA SER A 94 -40.23 -24.48 51.19
C SER A 94 -39.19 -23.65 51.89
N ILE A 95 -38.35 -22.96 51.13
CA ILE A 95 -37.37 -22.00 51.61
C ILE A 95 -37.64 -20.67 50.92
N VAL A 96 -37.86 -19.62 51.69
CA VAL A 96 -38.04 -18.24 51.21
C VAL A 96 -37.07 -17.33 51.98
N ILE A 97 -36.22 -16.61 51.28
CA ILE A 97 -35.32 -15.61 51.87
C ILE A 97 -35.72 -14.26 51.31
N LYS A 98 -36.11 -13.34 52.23
CA LYS A 98 -36.48 -11.97 51.87
C LYS A 98 -35.38 -10.98 52.25
N ASN A 99 -35.39 -9.83 51.59
CA ASN A 99 -34.54 -8.68 51.93
C ASN A 99 -33.05 -9.08 52.05
N ILE A 100 -32.52 -9.84 51.06
CA ILE A 100 -31.10 -10.15 51.00
C ILE A 100 -30.35 -8.86 50.62
N TYR A 101 -29.44 -8.42 51.47
CA TYR A 101 -28.64 -7.25 51.27
C TYR A 101 -27.17 -7.52 51.58
N ILE A 102 -26.30 -7.32 50.57
CA ILE A 102 -24.84 -7.26 50.71
C ILE A 102 -24.43 -5.83 50.39
N GLY A 103 -23.65 -5.21 51.24
CA GLY A 103 -23.25 -3.81 51.01
C GLY A 103 -21.80 -3.52 51.40
N GLU A 104 -21.21 -2.56 50.71
CA GLU A 104 -19.84 -2.08 50.93
C GLU A 104 -18.78 -3.18 50.80
N GLY A 105 -19.04 -4.20 49.96
CA GLY A 105 -18.16 -5.35 49.78
C GLY A 105 -16.90 -5.02 48.98
N LYS A 106 -15.86 -5.84 49.22
CA LYS A 106 -14.59 -5.78 48.46
C LYS A 106 -14.22 -7.18 47.99
N LEU A 107 -13.89 -7.29 46.71
CA LEU A 107 -13.40 -8.53 46.10
C LEU A 107 -12.07 -8.25 45.43
N VAL A 108 -11.05 -9.04 45.72
CA VAL A 108 -9.75 -9.01 45.05
C VAL A 108 -9.57 -10.33 44.31
N TYR A 109 -9.41 -10.27 43.02
CA TYR A 109 -9.08 -11.42 42.17
C TYR A 109 -7.64 -11.29 41.68
N THR A 110 -6.82 -12.33 41.90
CA THR A 110 -5.43 -12.38 41.46
C THR A 110 -5.19 -13.64 40.65
N ASP A 111 -4.80 -13.47 39.41
CA ASP A 111 -4.29 -14.53 38.54
C ASP A 111 -2.74 -14.53 38.62
N LEU A 112 -2.20 -15.59 39.23
CA LEU A 112 -0.75 -15.71 39.45
C LEU A 112 0.05 -16.03 38.17
N LEU A 113 -0.57 -16.67 37.17
CA LEU A 113 0.12 -16.97 35.91
C LEU A 113 0.21 -15.73 35.03
N LEU A 114 -0.81 -14.93 35.03
CA LEU A 114 -0.87 -13.71 34.22
C LEU A 114 -0.32 -12.48 34.95
N ASP A 115 0.07 -12.63 36.23
CA ASP A 115 0.50 -11.53 37.12
C ASP A 115 -0.53 -10.37 37.10
N ASN A 116 -1.80 -10.71 37.23
CA ASN A 116 -2.90 -9.78 37.10
C ASN A 116 -3.73 -9.74 38.39
N THR A 117 -4.01 -8.53 38.90
CA THR A 117 -4.85 -8.34 40.06
C THR A 117 -5.96 -7.33 39.75
N ILE A 118 -7.21 -7.78 39.87
CA ILE A 118 -8.41 -6.96 39.68
C ILE A 118 -9.02 -6.69 41.08
N ARG A 119 -9.15 -5.42 41.41
CA ARG A 119 -9.78 -4.97 42.65
C ARG A 119 -11.17 -4.44 42.37
N MET A 120 -12.14 -5.05 43.04
CA MET A 120 -13.55 -4.64 42.99
C MET A 120 -13.96 -4.11 44.34
N ASN A 121 -14.50 -2.91 44.38
CA ASN A 121 -14.89 -2.21 45.57
C ASN A 121 -16.40 -1.88 45.55
N ASP A 122 -16.95 -1.50 46.68
CA ASP A 122 -18.34 -1.04 46.79
C ASP A 122 -19.35 -2.07 46.22
N LEU A 123 -19.03 -3.38 46.43
CA LEU A 123 -19.93 -4.44 46.02
C LEU A 123 -21.22 -4.38 46.83
N GLY A 124 -22.32 -4.16 46.13
CA GLY A 124 -23.66 -4.24 46.69
C GLY A 124 -24.52 -5.24 45.91
N VAL A 125 -25.26 -6.04 46.66
CA VAL A 125 -26.27 -6.96 46.11
C VAL A 125 -27.56 -6.78 46.89
N ALA A 126 -28.65 -6.60 46.17
CA ALA A 126 -30.01 -6.50 46.75
C ALA A 126 -30.93 -7.51 46.02
N ILE A 127 -31.49 -8.44 46.80
CA ILE A 127 -32.48 -9.42 46.31
C ILE A 127 -33.72 -9.29 47.23
N PRO A 128 -34.84 -8.73 46.75
CA PRO A 128 -36.03 -8.53 47.53
C PRO A 128 -36.61 -9.84 48.08
N GLU A 129 -36.65 -10.88 47.23
CA GLU A 129 -37.16 -12.21 47.60
C GLU A 129 -36.50 -13.28 46.75
N LEU A 130 -36.01 -14.30 47.38
CA LEU A 130 -35.53 -15.54 46.76
C LEU A 130 -36.42 -16.69 47.27
N ALA A 131 -37.32 -17.18 46.41
CA ALA A 131 -38.21 -18.30 46.68
C ALA A 131 -37.90 -19.44 45.71
N PHE A 132 -37.42 -20.56 46.22
CA PHE A 132 -36.98 -21.68 45.38
C PHE A 132 -38.12 -22.42 44.68
N GLU A 133 -39.35 -22.26 45.13
CA GLU A 133 -40.51 -22.98 44.58
C GLU A 133 -41.44 -22.11 43.74
N LYS A 134 -41.28 -20.80 43.73
CA LYS A 134 -42.26 -19.87 43.12
C LYS A 134 -41.62 -18.75 42.37
N GLY A 135 -41.94 -18.67 41.07
CA GLY A 135 -41.92 -17.41 40.32
C GLY A 135 -40.54 -16.84 39.96
N ASN A 136 -40.57 -15.57 39.65
CA ASN A 136 -39.39 -14.81 39.26
C ASN A 136 -38.67 -14.22 40.47
N THR A 137 -37.35 -14.38 40.51
CA THR A 137 -36.45 -13.67 41.44
C THR A 137 -35.76 -12.52 40.71
N ASN A 138 -35.70 -11.37 41.38
CA ASN A 138 -34.97 -10.20 40.88
C ASN A 138 -33.81 -9.89 41.81
N ALA A 139 -32.65 -9.58 41.21
CA ALA A 139 -31.47 -9.13 41.93
C ALA A 139 -30.89 -7.86 41.31
N GLY A 140 -30.49 -6.92 42.14
CA GLY A 140 -29.67 -5.78 41.72
C GLY A 140 -28.23 -5.98 42.22
N ILE A 141 -27.24 -5.76 41.38
CA ILE A 141 -25.83 -5.85 41.73
C ILE A 141 -25.15 -4.57 41.26
N HIS A 142 -24.33 -3.99 42.12
CA HIS A 142 -23.45 -2.87 41.77
C HIS A 142 -22.07 -3.10 42.34
N LEU A 143 -21.03 -2.65 41.59
CA LEU A 143 -19.65 -2.65 42.05
C LEU A 143 -18.82 -1.64 41.29
N LYS A 144 -17.66 -1.28 41.85
CA LYS A 144 -16.61 -0.50 41.19
C LYS A 144 -15.40 -1.40 40.92
N VAL A 145 -14.82 -1.26 39.69
CA VAL A 145 -13.58 -1.92 39.31
C VAL A 145 -12.48 -0.88 39.25
N GLY A 146 -11.44 -1.04 40.08
CA GLY A 146 -10.43 0.00 40.28
C GLY A 146 -11.05 1.25 40.91
N ASP A 147 -10.70 2.44 40.43
CA ASP A 147 -11.13 3.72 40.98
C ASP A 147 -12.38 4.30 40.31
N ASP A 148 -12.50 4.16 38.98
CA ASP A 148 -13.50 4.90 38.17
C ASP A 148 -14.53 4.01 37.46
N ALA A 149 -14.20 2.75 37.19
CA ALA A 149 -15.11 1.88 36.44
C ALA A 149 -16.26 1.40 37.32
N THR A 150 -17.47 1.41 36.77
CA THR A 150 -18.70 0.97 37.46
C THR A 150 -19.34 -0.17 36.71
N LEU A 151 -19.88 -1.11 37.45
CA LEU A 151 -20.74 -2.19 36.95
C LEU A 151 -22.05 -2.15 37.72
N ASN A 152 -23.15 -2.00 37.01
CA ASN A 152 -24.50 -2.12 37.55
C ASN A 152 -25.22 -3.23 36.78
N SER A 153 -25.90 -4.11 37.48
CA SER A 153 -26.72 -5.12 36.83
C SER A 153 -28.07 -5.31 37.49
N LYS A 154 -29.04 -5.73 36.68
CA LYS A 154 -30.33 -6.18 37.10
C LYS A 154 -30.58 -7.56 36.52
N LEU A 155 -30.73 -8.53 37.39
CA LEU A 155 -31.06 -9.90 37.06
C LEU A 155 -32.54 -10.16 37.32
N SER A 156 -33.23 -10.76 36.35
CA SER A 156 -34.53 -11.38 36.54
C SER A 156 -34.41 -12.84 36.15
N MET A 157 -34.76 -13.75 37.04
CA MET A 157 -34.60 -15.19 36.83
C MET A 157 -35.91 -15.89 37.19
N ASN A 158 -36.36 -16.79 36.31
CA ASN A 158 -37.45 -17.71 36.57
C ASN A 158 -36.89 -18.97 37.22
N MET A 159 -37.20 -19.21 38.47
CA MET A 159 -36.68 -20.33 39.26
C MET A 159 -37.22 -21.68 38.81
N GLN A 160 -38.34 -21.72 38.05
CA GLN A 160 -38.95 -22.98 37.53
C GLN A 160 -38.37 -23.40 36.17
N THR A 161 -38.20 -22.39 35.26
CA THR A 161 -37.66 -22.65 33.91
C THR A 161 -36.16 -22.48 33.84
N SER A 162 -35.55 -21.94 34.89
CA SER A 162 -34.12 -21.58 34.95
C SER A 162 -33.68 -20.53 33.90
N GLU A 163 -34.64 -19.85 33.28
CA GLU A 163 -34.38 -18.77 32.34
C GLU A 163 -34.05 -17.47 33.06
N TYR A 164 -33.08 -16.71 32.51
CA TYR A 164 -32.70 -15.42 33.06
C TYR A 164 -32.59 -14.34 32.02
N ASP A 165 -32.86 -13.11 32.44
CA ASP A 165 -32.59 -11.85 31.74
C ASP A 165 -31.69 -10.98 32.65
N LEU A 166 -30.45 -10.74 32.20
CA LEU A 166 -29.45 -9.96 32.89
C LEU A 166 -29.18 -8.67 32.11
N ASN A 167 -29.61 -7.53 32.67
CA ASN A 167 -29.20 -6.22 32.16
C ASN A 167 -27.91 -5.78 32.84
N LEU A 168 -26.86 -5.54 32.03
CA LEU A 168 -25.54 -5.16 32.47
C LEU A 168 -25.14 -3.79 31.92
N GLN A 169 -24.88 -2.86 32.82
CA GLN A 169 -24.38 -1.53 32.52
C GLN A 169 -22.94 -1.40 33.00
N LEU A 170 -22.03 -1.19 32.06
CA LEU A 170 -20.63 -0.89 32.35
C LEU A 170 -20.37 0.60 32.11
N GLY A 171 -19.70 1.25 33.03
CA GLY A 171 -19.26 2.64 32.92
C GLY A 171 -17.75 2.75 33.07
N LYS A 172 -17.10 3.38 32.08
CA LYS A 172 -15.65 3.66 32.07
C LYS A 172 -14.74 2.47 32.37
N LEU A 173 -15.13 1.26 31.94
CA LEU A 173 -14.28 0.07 32.13
C LEU A 173 -12.99 0.21 31.32
N PRO A 174 -11.80 0.19 31.95
CA PRO A 174 -10.54 0.31 31.21
C PRO A 174 -10.28 -0.94 30.40
N VAL A 175 -9.98 -0.78 29.10
CA VAL A 175 -9.66 -1.92 28.22
C VAL A 175 -8.36 -2.61 28.63
N SER A 176 -7.48 -1.94 29.37
CA SER A 176 -6.24 -2.51 29.88
C SER A 176 -6.46 -3.71 30.80
N ILE A 177 -7.68 -3.90 31.34
CA ILE A 177 -8.02 -5.06 32.18
C ILE A 177 -7.87 -6.38 31.43
N ILE A 178 -8.05 -6.39 30.09
CA ILE A 178 -7.89 -7.59 29.26
C ILE A 178 -6.47 -7.78 28.72
N LYS A 179 -5.57 -6.77 28.91
CA LYS A 179 -4.20 -6.83 28.40
C LYS A 179 -3.42 -8.09 28.81
N PRO A 180 -3.46 -8.54 30.08
CA PRO A 180 -2.77 -9.76 30.51
C PRO A 180 -3.19 -11.00 29.70
N TYR A 181 -4.47 -11.13 29.39
CA TYR A 181 -5.03 -12.26 28.65
C TYR A 181 -4.66 -12.26 27.16
N LEU A 182 -4.34 -11.08 26.61
CA LEU A 182 -3.91 -10.94 25.23
C LEU A 182 -2.41 -11.14 25.03
N LYS A 183 -1.61 -11.19 26.09
CA LYS A 183 -0.15 -11.34 26.04
C LYS A 183 0.32 -12.64 25.37
N GLU A 184 -0.49 -13.67 25.35
CA GLU A 184 -0.16 -14.92 24.66
C GLU A 184 -0.22 -14.79 23.15
N TYR A 185 -1.06 -13.88 22.63
CA TYR A 185 -1.35 -13.70 21.20
C TYR A 185 -0.66 -12.47 20.61
N LEU A 186 -0.46 -11.42 21.43
CA LEU A 186 -0.03 -10.11 20.97
C LEU A 186 1.19 -9.59 21.73
N ASN A 187 2.15 -9.07 20.97
CA ASN A 187 3.31 -8.33 21.45
C ASN A 187 2.99 -6.83 21.52
N MET A 188 2.29 -6.42 22.59
CA MET A 188 1.85 -5.03 22.74
C MET A 188 2.56 -4.33 23.90
N ASP A 189 2.88 -3.04 23.73
CA ASP A 189 3.32 -2.15 24.81
C ASP A 189 2.11 -1.52 25.52
N LYS A 190 1.22 -0.86 24.77
CA LYS A 190 0.05 -0.19 25.32
C LYS A 190 -1.26 -0.75 24.80
N LEU A 191 -2.22 -0.87 25.70
CA LEU A 191 -3.62 -1.10 25.41
C LEU A 191 -4.42 -0.22 26.36
N GLU A 192 -4.88 0.92 25.88
CA GLU A 192 -5.52 1.98 26.66
C GLU A 192 -6.91 2.30 26.10
N GLY A 193 -7.73 2.96 26.90
CA GLY A 193 -9.08 3.38 26.55
C GLY A 193 -10.10 2.90 27.55
N THR A 194 -11.34 3.31 27.39
CA THR A 194 -12.46 2.95 28.25
C THR A 194 -13.63 2.45 27.42
N VAL A 195 -14.41 1.55 28.02
CA VAL A 195 -15.65 1.02 27.43
C VAL A 195 -16.82 1.35 28.35
N ASN A 196 -17.89 1.87 27.74
CA ASN A 196 -19.24 1.94 28.33
C ASN A 196 -20.12 0.93 27.60
N SER A 197 -21.04 0.30 28.30
CA SER A 197 -22.02 -0.58 27.64
C SER A 197 -23.33 -0.65 28.39
N ASN A 198 -24.38 -0.99 27.64
CA ASN A 198 -25.69 -1.35 28.18
C ASN A 198 -26.11 -2.63 27.41
N LEU A 199 -25.93 -3.76 28.07
CA LEU A 199 -26.12 -5.08 27.50
C LEU A 199 -27.27 -5.81 28.15
N THR A 200 -27.97 -6.60 27.37
CA THR A 200 -28.93 -7.59 27.84
C THR A 200 -28.41 -8.98 27.49
N ILE A 201 -28.26 -9.81 28.51
CA ILE A 201 -27.81 -11.20 28.39
C ILE A 201 -29.00 -12.10 28.77
N ARG A 202 -29.40 -12.97 27.85
CA ARG A 202 -30.48 -13.92 28.06
C ARG A 202 -29.97 -15.34 27.91
N GLY A 203 -30.35 -16.20 28.85
CA GLY A 203 -29.89 -17.58 28.84
C GLY A 203 -30.66 -18.43 29.79
N ASN A 204 -30.17 -19.65 30.01
CA ASN A 204 -30.72 -20.62 30.93
C ASN A 204 -29.60 -21.21 31.80
N THR A 205 -29.78 -21.26 33.12
CA THR A 205 -28.75 -21.74 34.06
C THR A 205 -28.47 -23.23 33.94
N ASN A 206 -29.37 -24.00 33.31
CA ASN A 206 -29.13 -25.43 32.98
C ASN A 206 -28.21 -25.58 31.75
N HIS A 207 -28.05 -24.52 30.94
CA HIS A 207 -27.24 -24.48 29.73
C HIS A 207 -26.40 -23.19 29.72
N VAL A 208 -25.47 -23.10 30.67
CA VAL A 208 -24.76 -21.85 31.01
C VAL A 208 -23.97 -21.22 29.85
N MET A 209 -23.60 -22.01 28.85
CA MET A 209 -22.90 -21.51 27.64
C MET A 209 -23.86 -21.04 26.53
N GLU A 210 -25.16 -21.40 26.60
CA GLU A 210 -26.16 -21.08 25.57
C GLU A 210 -26.88 -19.75 25.89
N PHE A 211 -26.10 -18.66 25.93
CA PHE A 211 -26.68 -17.35 26.14
C PHE A 211 -26.56 -16.45 24.91
N THR A 212 -27.44 -15.45 24.85
CA THR A 212 -27.41 -14.41 23.82
C THR A 212 -27.12 -13.06 24.46
N ILE A 213 -26.29 -12.25 23.79
CA ILE A 213 -26.01 -10.87 24.19
C ILE A 213 -26.58 -9.93 23.13
N SER A 214 -27.27 -8.90 23.58
CA SER A 214 -27.73 -7.77 22.76
C SER A 214 -27.52 -6.45 23.51
N GLY A 215 -27.61 -5.30 22.82
CA GLY A 215 -27.47 -3.99 23.46
C GLY A 215 -26.52 -3.05 22.74
N THR A 216 -25.90 -2.14 23.49
CA THR A 216 -24.96 -1.16 22.93
C THR A 216 -23.65 -1.18 23.71
N ALA A 217 -22.55 -0.90 22.99
CA ALA A 217 -21.26 -0.63 23.61
C ALA A 217 -20.56 0.53 22.90
N GLU A 218 -19.81 1.31 23.68
CA GLU A 218 -19.04 2.47 23.23
C GLU A 218 -17.63 2.38 23.78
N ALA A 219 -16.64 2.62 22.92
CA ALA A 219 -15.25 2.74 23.30
C ALA A 219 -14.77 4.17 23.12
N GLN A 220 -13.98 4.66 24.06
CA GLN A 220 -13.42 6.01 24.04
C GLN A 220 -11.91 5.99 24.29
N ASN A 221 -11.19 6.85 23.55
CA ASN A 221 -9.74 7.04 23.69
C ASN A 221 -8.95 5.72 23.64
N PHE A 222 -9.38 4.81 22.75
CA PHE A 222 -8.67 3.54 22.52
C PHE A 222 -7.32 3.80 21.88
N ASN A 223 -6.27 3.14 22.36
CA ASN A 223 -4.92 3.24 21.84
C ASN A 223 -4.19 1.88 21.98
N LEU A 224 -3.66 1.41 20.85
CA LEU A 224 -2.88 0.18 20.78
C LEU A 224 -1.52 0.46 20.13
N THR A 225 -0.44 0.07 20.83
CA THR A 225 0.93 0.10 20.32
C THR A 225 1.54 -1.29 20.38
N ASN A 226 2.43 -1.60 19.43
CA ASN A 226 3.22 -2.82 19.49
C ASN A 226 4.32 -2.72 20.55
N HIS A 227 5.08 -3.80 20.74
CA HIS A 227 6.16 -3.89 21.72
C HIS A 227 7.34 -2.94 21.44
N LEU A 228 7.46 -2.41 20.23
CA LEU A 228 8.46 -1.41 19.85
C LEU A 228 8.02 0.02 20.18
N GLY A 229 6.82 0.21 20.76
CA GLY A 229 6.22 1.50 21.02
C GLY A 229 5.63 2.17 19.77
N GLU A 230 5.55 1.45 18.64
CA GLU A 230 4.97 1.99 17.41
C GLU A 230 3.44 1.95 17.47
N PRO A 231 2.77 3.06 17.14
CA PRO A 231 1.31 3.12 17.13
C PRO A 231 0.75 2.22 16.01
N ILE A 232 -0.27 1.45 16.33
CA ILE A 232 -1.03 0.65 15.36
C ILE A 232 -2.35 1.33 15.07
N VAL A 233 -3.16 1.54 16.13
CA VAL A 233 -4.47 2.17 16.00
C VAL A 233 -4.79 2.99 17.24
N ALA A 234 -5.32 4.19 17.00
CA ALA A 234 -5.99 4.97 18.03
C ALA A 234 -7.41 5.30 17.56
N ILE A 235 -8.38 5.29 18.48
CA ILE A 235 -9.78 5.56 18.19
C ILE A 235 -10.28 6.55 19.25
N ARG A 236 -10.74 7.72 18.79
CA ARG A 236 -11.33 8.70 19.72
C ARG A 236 -12.62 8.18 20.30
N GLU A 237 -13.50 7.67 19.45
CA GLU A 237 -14.83 7.19 19.82
C GLU A 237 -15.28 6.11 18.83
N ALA A 238 -15.80 5.01 19.37
CA ALA A 238 -16.46 3.98 18.59
C ALA A 238 -17.73 3.54 19.28
N SER A 239 -18.76 3.17 18.52
CA SER A 239 -20.03 2.67 19.05
C SER A 239 -20.53 1.50 18.23
N VAL A 240 -21.15 0.55 18.91
CA VAL A 240 -21.74 -0.63 18.28
C VAL A 240 -23.12 -0.88 18.88
N LYS A 241 -24.07 -1.25 18.03
CA LYS A 241 -25.35 -1.81 18.45
C LYS A 241 -25.38 -3.30 18.09
N ILE A 242 -25.36 -4.10 19.12
CA ILE A 242 -25.35 -5.55 19.06
C ILE A 242 -26.81 -6.01 18.95
N ASN A 243 -27.15 -6.62 17.84
CA ASN A 243 -28.44 -7.28 17.66
C ASN A 243 -28.42 -8.64 18.36
N LYS A 244 -27.37 -9.46 18.08
CA LYS A 244 -27.20 -10.76 18.70
C LYS A 244 -25.73 -11.20 18.68
N ILE A 245 -25.20 -11.58 19.83
CA ILE A 245 -24.01 -12.42 19.93
C ILE A 245 -24.43 -13.75 20.56
N HIS A 246 -24.04 -14.87 19.95
CA HIS A 246 -24.29 -16.22 20.44
C HIS A 246 -23.05 -17.08 20.18
N LEU A 247 -22.29 -17.33 21.24
CA LEU A 247 -20.97 -17.95 21.18
C LEU A 247 -21.01 -19.40 20.64
N PRO A 248 -21.95 -20.28 21.12
CA PRO A 248 -21.99 -21.67 20.64
C PRO A 248 -22.16 -21.84 19.14
N THR A 249 -22.82 -20.88 18.48
CA THR A 249 -23.02 -20.90 17.02
C THR A 249 -22.12 -19.90 16.31
N SER A 250 -21.11 -19.33 17.00
CA SER A 250 -20.20 -18.31 16.47
C SER A 250 -20.93 -17.19 15.70
N THR A 251 -22.08 -16.76 16.20
CA THR A 251 -22.97 -15.79 15.53
C THR A 251 -22.80 -14.40 16.13
N TYR A 252 -22.49 -13.40 15.30
CA TYR A 252 -22.20 -12.02 15.66
C TYR A 252 -22.98 -11.07 14.72
N LEU A 253 -24.13 -10.61 15.13
CA LEU A 253 -25.01 -9.73 14.34
C LEU A 253 -25.03 -8.33 14.95
N PHE A 254 -24.76 -7.32 14.13
CA PHE A 254 -24.72 -5.92 14.53
C PHE A 254 -25.64 -5.08 13.66
N ASP A 255 -26.42 -4.19 14.27
CA ASP A 255 -27.25 -3.22 13.55
C ASP A 255 -26.36 -2.12 12.97
N TYR A 256 -25.38 -1.65 13.76
CA TYR A 256 -24.37 -0.73 13.28
C TYR A 256 -23.04 -0.87 14.02
N VAL A 257 -21.97 -0.47 13.31
CA VAL A 257 -20.63 -0.23 13.85
C VAL A 257 -20.19 1.15 13.35
N ASN A 258 -20.03 2.11 14.26
CA ASN A 258 -19.57 3.46 13.96
C ASN A 258 -18.26 3.73 14.67
N ALA A 259 -17.37 4.49 14.03
CA ALA A 259 -16.16 5.01 14.67
C ALA A 259 -15.84 6.42 14.17
N GLN A 260 -15.25 7.24 15.03
CA GLN A 260 -14.82 8.59 14.70
C GLN A 260 -13.40 8.85 15.20
N GLY A 261 -12.63 9.56 14.37
CA GLY A 261 -11.27 9.93 14.72
C GLY A 261 -10.35 8.72 14.89
N VAL A 262 -10.55 7.72 14.03
CA VAL A 262 -9.64 6.58 13.95
C VAL A 262 -8.33 7.03 13.31
N LYS A 263 -7.20 6.70 13.94
CA LYS A 263 -5.85 6.89 13.40
C LYS A 263 -5.23 5.52 13.22
N LEU A 264 -4.95 5.14 11.97
CA LEU A 264 -4.25 3.92 11.62
C LEU A 264 -2.83 4.28 11.18
N ASN A 265 -1.83 3.56 11.68
CA ASN A 265 -0.45 3.72 11.27
C ASN A 265 0.07 2.38 10.74
N TYR A 266 0.54 2.39 9.51
CA TYR A 266 1.22 1.25 8.91
C TYR A 266 2.66 1.63 8.56
N ILE A 267 3.62 0.97 9.19
CA ILE A 267 5.05 1.27 9.06
C ILE A 267 5.75 0.03 8.50
N MET A 268 6.23 0.15 7.26
CA MET A 268 7.08 -0.88 6.65
C MET A 268 8.54 -0.70 7.07
N HIS A 269 9.14 -1.80 7.50
CA HIS A 269 10.57 -1.94 7.77
C HIS A 269 11.21 -2.90 6.75
N PRO A 270 12.54 -2.95 6.61
CA PRO A 270 13.19 -3.84 5.65
C PRO A 270 12.86 -5.33 5.79
N GLN A 271 12.52 -5.79 6.99
CA GLN A 271 12.29 -7.22 7.28
C GLN A 271 10.88 -7.55 7.78
N THR A 272 10.12 -6.55 8.21
CA THR A 272 8.79 -6.73 8.80
C THR A 272 7.96 -5.45 8.67
N ASP A 273 6.82 -5.39 9.33
CA ASP A 273 6.01 -4.18 9.50
C ASP A 273 5.50 -4.10 10.95
N ASN A 274 5.01 -2.92 11.35
CA ASN A 274 4.56 -2.68 12.72
C ASN A 274 3.35 -3.54 13.13
N VAL A 275 2.50 -3.95 12.17
CA VAL A 275 1.33 -4.81 12.43
C VAL A 275 1.77 -6.26 12.62
N SER A 276 2.65 -6.77 11.76
CA SER A 276 3.27 -8.10 11.92
C SER A 276 4.07 -8.19 13.22
N ALA A 277 4.74 -7.12 13.63
CA ALA A 277 5.45 -7.05 14.91
C ALA A 277 4.52 -7.09 16.13
N LEU A 278 3.23 -6.77 15.98
CA LEU A 278 2.21 -6.90 17.02
C LEU A 278 1.82 -8.36 17.25
N LEU A 279 1.85 -9.20 16.22
CA LEU A 279 1.45 -10.60 16.31
C LEU A 279 2.61 -11.43 16.89
N LYS A 280 2.30 -12.37 17.76
CA LYS A 280 3.28 -13.40 18.13
C LYS A 280 3.32 -14.48 17.05
N PRO A 281 4.51 -15.00 16.69
CA PRO A 281 4.58 -16.18 15.84
C PRO A 281 3.78 -17.31 16.47
N GLU A 282 2.96 -17.99 15.69
CA GLU A 282 2.40 -19.27 16.13
C GLU A 282 3.60 -20.20 16.42
N ASP A 283 3.74 -20.67 17.66
CA ASP A 283 4.75 -21.67 17.99
C ASP A 283 4.46 -22.90 17.11
N ALA A 284 5.38 -23.21 16.21
CA ALA A 284 5.30 -24.35 15.31
C ALA A 284 5.28 -25.73 16.06
N GLY A 285 5.14 -25.69 17.38
CA GLY A 285 5.08 -26.82 18.29
C GLY A 285 3.82 -26.92 19.15
N ALA A 286 2.87 -25.95 19.06
CA ALA A 286 1.58 -26.13 19.70
C ALA A 286 0.86 -27.29 18.99
N SER A 287 0.85 -28.45 19.62
CA SER A 287 0.09 -29.62 19.21
C SER A 287 -1.28 -29.16 18.76
N GLN A 288 -1.64 -29.54 17.54
CA GLN A 288 -3.04 -29.56 17.13
C GLN A 288 -3.77 -30.47 18.15
N THR A 289 -4.20 -29.87 19.26
CA THR A 289 -5.27 -30.46 20.04
C THR A 289 -6.44 -30.56 19.08
N ASP A 290 -6.93 -31.77 18.92
CA ASP A 290 -8.04 -32.16 18.06
C ASP A 290 -8.99 -31.00 17.82
N SER A 291 -8.92 -30.41 16.63
CA SER A 291 -9.89 -29.42 16.18
C SER A 291 -11.20 -30.13 15.98
N ALA A 292 -12.00 -30.19 17.04
CA ALA A 292 -13.44 -30.31 16.87
C ALA A 292 -13.81 -29.25 15.80
N ALA A 293 -14.44 -29.66 14.73
CA ALA A 293 -14.73 -28.83 13.57
C ALA A 293 -15.24 -27.45 14.03
N SER A 294 -14.39 -26.41 13.91
CA SER A 294 -14.72 -25.07 14.40
C SER A 294 -15.95 -24.58 13.62
N VAL A 295 -17.00 -24.21 14.35
CA VAL A 295 -18.20 -23.65 13.74
C VAL A 295 -17.80 -22.39 12.99
N PRO A 296 -18.07 -22.27 11.67
CA PRO A 296 -17.69 -21.11 10.89
C PRO A 296 -18.27 -19.83 11.50
N MET A 297 -17.42 -18.82 11.64
CA MET A 297 -17.82 -17.52 12.19
C MET A 297 -18.84 -16.85 11.28
N ASN A 298 -20.01 -16.48 11.81
CA ASN A 298 -21.07 -15.76 11.11
C ASN A 298 -21.15 -14.33 11.62
N VAL A 299 -20.47 -13.42 10.94
CA VAL A 299 -20.45 -11.98 11.27
C VAL A 299 -21.25 -11.20 10.23
N LYS A 300 -22.25 -10.43 10.68
CA LYS A 300 -23.03 -9.52 9.85
C LYS A 300 -23.16 -8.17 10.51
N ILE A 301 -23.01 -7.11 9.71
CA ILE A 301 -23.16 -5.71 10.18
C ILE A 301 -24.03 -4.99 9.14
N GLU A 302 -25.20 -4.49 9.57
CA GLU A 302 -26.13 -3.83 8.65
C GLU A 302 -25.57 -2.50 8.15
N LYS A 303 -24.93 -1.71 9.03
CA LYS A 303 -24.32 -0.42 8.66
C LYS A 303 -22.97 -0.26 9.34
N MET A 304 -21.96 0.11 8.57
CA MET A 304 -20.63 0.45 9.07
C MET A 304 -20.24 1.85 8.56
N HIS A 305 -19.84 2.73 9.48
CA HIS A 305 -19.38 4.05 9.15
C HIS A 305 -18.19 4.46 10.02
N ILE A 306 -17.07 4.78 9.36
CA ILE A 306 -15.86 5.29 10.02
C ILE A 306 -15.60 6.68 9.47
N ALA A 307 -15.73 7.72 10.30
CA ALA A 307 -15.68 9.11 9.88
C ALA A 307 -14.51 9.90 10.49
N ASN A 308 -14.12 10.99 9.83
CA ASN A 308 -13.10 11.94 10.31
C ASN A 308 -11.81 11.26 10.76
N SER A 309 -11.38 10.25 10.01
CA SER A 309 -10.29 9.37 10.36
C SER A 309 -9.02 9.69 9.57
N GLN A 310 -7.91 9.10 9.97
CA GLN A 310 -6.59 9.32 9.40
C GLN A 310 -5.89 7.97 9.20
N ILE A 311 -5.13 7.87 8.13
CA ILE A 311 -4.24 6.74 7.87
C ILE A 311 -2.87 7.33 7.58
N GLU A 312 -1.83 6.86 8.24
CA GLU A 312 -0.46 7.19 7.93
C GLU A 312 0.28 5.94 7.46
N TYR A 313 0.76 6.00 6.23
CA TYR A 313 1.62 4.97 5.66
C TYR A 313 3.06 5.47 5.65
N THR A 314 3.97 4.72 6.27
CA THR A 314 5.40 5.03 6.31
C THR A 314 6.21 3.86 5.73
N ASP A 315 7.02 4.14 4.73
CA ASP A 315 7.94 3.17 4.12
C ASP A 315 9.39 3.52 4.50
N ARG A 316 9.98 2.70 5.35
CA ARG A 316 11.39 2.80 5.81
C ARG A 316 12.31 1.83 5.06
N THR A 317 11.83 1.22 3.97
CA THR A 317 12.64 0.30 3.16
C THR A 317 13.52 1.00 2.15
N LEU A 318 13.28 2.28 1.88
CA LEU A 318 14.05 3.09 0.95
C LEU A 318 15.44 3.40 1.53
N LYS A 319 16.47 3.41 0.67
CA LYS A 319 17.87 3.59 1.07
C LYS A 319 18.23 5.03 1.40
N ALA A 320 17.72 5.96 0.59
CA ALA A 320 18.10 7.38 0.66
C ALA A 320 17.25 8.19 1.64
N SER A 321 15.99 7.81 1.87
CA SER A 321 15.05 8.58 2.70
C SER A 321 13.84 7.74 3.12
N THR A 322 13.00 8.28 3.99
CA THR A 322 11.73 7.66 4.39
C THR A 322 10.58 8.27 3.59
N PHE A 323 9.70 7.43 3.08
CA PHE A 323 8.44 7.89 2.49
C PHE A 323 7.34 7.89 3.54
N THR A 324 6.60 8.99 3.67
CA THR A 324 5.42 9.07 4.54
C THR A 324 4.25 9.68 3.78
N LEU A 325 3.12 9.01 3.79
CA LEU A 325 1.87 9.46 3.17
C LEU A 325 0.79 9.60 4.24
N PRO A 326 0.53 10.81 4.73
CA PRO A 326 -0.60 11.08 5.62
C PRO A 326 -1.88 11.22 4.79
N VAL A 327 -2.87 10.41 5.09
CA VAL A 327 -4.23 10.44 4.53
C VAL A 327 -5.17 10.93 5.62
N SER A 328 -5.91 11.98 5.37
CA SER A 328 -6.77 12.62 6.35
C SER A 328 -8.23 12.69 5.90
N GLY A 329 -9.14 12.96 6.85
CA GLY A 329 -10.57 13.08 6.54
C GLY A 329 -11.14 11.81 5.92
N VAL A 330 -10.64 10.63 6.34
CA VAL A 330 -11.13 9.35 5.86
C VAL A 330 -12.58 9.18 6.29
N ASP A 331 -13.46 8.97 5.31
CA ASP A 331 -14.85 8.57 5.47
C ASP A 331 -15.04 7.23 4.77
N PHE A 332 -15.27 6.17 5.54
CA PHE A 332 -15.43 4.80 5.08
C PHE A 332 -16.84 4.32 5.40
N GLN A 333 -17.48 3.67 4.44
CA GLN A 333 -18.85 3.17 4.56
C GLN A 333 -18.98 1.78 3.96
N SER A 334 -19.78 0.95 4.64
CA SER A 334 -20.25 -0.35 4.14
C SER A 334 -21.67 -0.61 4.63
N GLU A 335 -22.49 -1.21 3.79
CA GLU A 335 -23.83 -1.66 4.13
C GLU A 335 -23.94 -3.17 3.91
N HIS A 336 -24.71 -3.83 4.77
CA HIS A 336 -24.98 -5.27 4.69
C HIS A 336 -23.71 -6.13 4.65
N PHE A 337 -22.70 -5.77 5.47
CA PHE A 337 -21.50 -6.56 5.60
C PHE A 337 -21.82 -7.99 6.04
N ASN A 338 -21.24 -8.96 5.35
CA ASN A 338 -21.34 -10.39 5.67
C ASN A 338 -19.96 -11.04 5.48
N LEU A 339 -19.35 -11.49 6.57
CA LEU A 339 -18.00 -12.08 6.53
C LEU A 339 -17.86 -13.21 5.50
N ASN A 340 -18.91 -14.02 5.33
CA ASN A 340 -18.95 -15.17 4.42
C ASN A 340 -19.60 -14.85 3.05
N GLY A 341 -19.91 -13.57 2.79
CA GLY A 341 -20.58 -13.12 1.58
C GLY A 341 -19.78 -12.09 0.77
N THR A 342 -20.40 -11.64 -0.31
CA THR A 342 -19.86 -10.53 -1.09
C THR A 342 -20.18 -9.21 -0.40
N ASN A 343 -19.17 -8.39 -0.21
CA ASN A 343 -19.25 -7.07 0.42
C ASN A 343 -18.86 -5.97 -0.56
N ALA A 344 -19.29 -4.75 -0.27
CA ALA A 344 -18.87 -3.55 -0.98
C ALA A 344 -18.45 -2.46 0.01
N PHE A 345 -17.24 -1.93 -0.14
CA PHE A 345 -16.70 -0.85 0.66
C PHE A 345 -16.51 0.40 -0.18
N LYS A 346 -16.81 1.55 0.40
CA LYS A 346 -16.55 2.86 -0.20
C LYS A 346 -15.78 3.71 0.79
N ALA A 347 -14.75 4.38 0.31
CA ALA A 347 -14.01 5.33 1.13
C ALA A 347 -13.66 6.58 0.32
N LYS A 348 -13.62 7.73 1.02
CA LYS A 348 -13.11 9.00 0.51
C LYS A 348 -12.12 9.56 1.50
N ALA A 349 -11.10 10.23 0.98
CA ALA A 349 -10.11 10.86 1.85
C ALA A 349 -9.42 12.03 1.16
N SER A 350 -8.72 12.82 1.96
CA SER A 350 -7.87 13.93 1.52
C SER A 350 -6.40 13.55 1.65
N LEU A 351 -5.61 13.96 0.68
CA LEU A 351 -4.17 13.85 0.65
C LEU A 351 -3.54 15.23 0.83
N PRO A 352 -2.26 15.32 1.20
CA PRO A 352 -1.57 16.61 1.35
C PRO A 352 -1.71 17.51 0.11
N GLN A 353 -1.65 18.82 0.30
CA GLN A 353 -1.67 19.83 -0.75
C GLN A 353 -2.94 19.81 -1.63
N GLY A 354 -4.07 19.37 -1.08
CA GLY A 354 -5.37 19.39 -1.76
C GLY A 354 -5.66 18.20 -2.65
N GLY A 355 -4.84 17.15 -2.57
CA GLY A 355 -5.12 15.87 -3.20
C GLY A 355 -6.35 15.18 -2.59
N ARG A 356 -7.03 14.35 -3.38
CA ARG A 356 -8.21 13.58 -2.96
C ARG A 356 -8.11 12.16 -3.48
N VAL A 357 -8.73 11.24 -2.74
CA VAL A 357 -8.87 9.85 -3.17
C VAL A 357 -10.29 9.34 -2.90
N GLU A 358 -10.83 8.63 -3.86
CA GLU A 358 -12.03 7.81 -3.73
C GLU A 358 -11.64 6.35 -3.98
N PHE A 359 -12.09 5.48 -3.10
CA PHE A 359 -11.78 4.06 -3.14
C PHE A 359 -13.08 3.25 -3.08
N ASN A 360 -13.17 2.23 -3.92
CA ASN A 360 -14.25 1.25 -3.90
C ASN A 360 -13.65 -0.14 -3.97
N TRP A 361 -14.17 -1.03 -3.14
CA TRP A 361 -13.80 -2.44 -3.12
C TRP A 361 -15.05 -3.29 -3.14
N LYS A 362 -15.01 -4.41 -3.87
CA LYS A 362 -16.06 -5.40 -3.88
C LYS A 362 -15.46 -6.80 -3.92
N GLY A 363 -15.89 -7.66 -3.02
CA GLY A 363 -15.37 -9.02 -2.92
C GLY A 363 -15.88 -9.76 -1.69
N ASN A 364 -15.33 -10.94 -1.46
CA ASN A 364 -15.53 -11.73 -0.26
C ASN A 364 -14.27 -11.67 0.60
N MET A 365 -14.41 -11.31 1.89
CA MET A 365 -13.27 -11.20 2.81
C MET A 365 -12.58 -12.55 3.05
N ASN A 366 -13.29 -13.67 2.92
CA ASN A 366 -12.73 -15.01 3.03
C ASN A 366 -12.19 -15.56 1.71
N ASP A 367 -12.39 -14.84 0.59
CA ASP A 367 -11.89 -15.21 -0.73
C ASP A 367 -11.35 -13.99 -1.47
N LEU A 368 -10.20 -13.49 -1.03
CA LEU A 368 -9.51 -12.37 -1.66
C LEU A 368 -8.94 -12.71 -3.05
N LYS A 369 -9.03 -13.97 -3.48
CA LYS A 369 -8.65 -14.40 -4.83
C LYS A 369 -9.59 -13.87 -5.91
N ASN A 370 -10.81 -13.43 -5.49
CA ASN A 370 -11.85 -12.91 -6.38
C ASN A 370 -12.37 -11.58 -5.85
N GLN A 371 -11.88 -10.47 -6.41
CA GLN A 371 -12.23 -9.14 -5.94
C GLN A 371 -12.08 -8.05 -7.02
N GLU A 372 -12.79 -6.97 -6.84
CA GLU A 372 -12.70 -5.76 -7.65
C GLU A 372 -12.23 -4.59 -6.79
N ILE A 373 -11.22 -3.86 -7.25
CA ILE A 373 -10.66 -2.70 -6.56
C ILE A 373 -10.63 -1.53 -7.55
N MET A 374 -11.24 -0.42 -7.19
CA MET A 374 -11.19 0.82 -7.94
C MET A 374 -10.71 1.94 -7.04
N ALA A 375 -9.75 2.73 -7.51
CA ALA A 375 -9.36 3.96 -6.85
C ALA A 375 -9.20 5.10 -7.85
N ASN A 376 -9.63 6.29 -7.44
CA ASN A 376 -9.53 7.53 -8.20
C ASN A 376 -8.82 8.58 -7.36
N PHE A 377 -7.60 8.89 -7.74
CA PHE A 377 -6.76 9.91 -7.13
C PHE A 377 -6.82 11.18 -7.97
N GLN A 378 -7.09 12.32 -7.35
CA GLN A 378 -7.22 13.60 -8.01
C GLN A 378 -6.28 14.64 -7.39
N ASN A 379 -5.62 15.41 -8.23
CA ASN A 379 -4.74 16.50 -7.85
C ASN A 379 -3.68 16.12 -6.79
N VAL A 380 -3.08 14.94 -6.92
CA VAL A 380 -2.08 14.45 -5.96
C VAL A 380 -0.74 15.07 -6.27
N SER A 381 -0.12 15.71 -5.30
CA SER A 381 1.23 16.29 -5.46
C SER A 381 2.27 15.20 -5.71
N LEU A 382 3.01 15.33 -6.80
CA LEU A 382 4.09 14.40 -7.14
C LEU A 382 5.30 14.53 -6.21
N ALA A 383 5.49 15.69 -5.57
CA ALA A 383 6.57 15.91 -4.61
C ALA A 383 6.47 14.93 -3.42
N LEU A 384 5.28 14.42 -3.09
CA LEU A 384 5.10 13.37 -2.08
C LEU A 384 5.90 12.10 -2.43
N PHE A 385 6.04 11.77 -3.72
CA PHE A 385 6.73 10.57 -4.19
C PHE A 385 8.23 10.81 -4.48
N SER A 386 8.75 12.00 -4.13
CA SER A 386 10.18 12.32 -4.31
C SER A 386 11.10 11.28 -3.66
N PRO A 387 10.83 10.73 -2.45
CA PRO A 387 11.66 9.68 -1.86
C PRO A 387 11.84 8.44 -2.76
N TYR A 388 10.78 7.99 -3.41
CA TYR A 388 10.87 6.87 -4.35
C TYR A 388 11.64 7.23 -5.62
N CYS A 389 11.38 8.42 -6.18
CA CYS A 389 12.07 8.87 -7.38
C CYS A 389 13.58 9.01 -7.13
N LEU A 390 13.96 9.58 -5.98
CA LEU A 390 15.34 9.71 -5.55
C LEU A 390 16.04 8.35 -5.43
N ASP A 391 15.42 7.43 -4.71
CA ASP A 391 15.98 6.08 -4.44
C ASP A 391 16.19 5.26 -5.72
N TYR A 392 15.26 5.38 -6.67
CA TYR A 392 15.31 4.61 -7.92
C TYR A 392 16.07 5.28 -9.05
N THR A 393 16.17 6.62 -9.11
CA THR A 393 16.70 7.35 -10.28
C THR A 393 17.72 8.41 -9.96
N ALA A 394 18.00 8.69 -8.69
CA ALA A 394 18.82 9.77 -8.19
C ALA A 394 18.30 11.20 -8.54
N TYR A 395 16.99 11.36 -8.72
CA TYR A 395 16.37 12.66 -8.93
C TYR A 395 15.28 12.93 -7.90
N ASP A 396 15.30 14.14 -7.33
CA ASP A 396 14.18 14.64 -6.53
C ASP A 396 13.06 15.14 -7.43
N ILE A 397 11.81 14.86 -7.08
CA ILE A 397 10.65 15.52 -7.69
C ILE A 397 10.44 16.85 -6.98
N THR A 398 10.54 17.96 -7.73
CA THR A 398 10.42 19.32 -7.19
C THR A 398 9.04 19.94 -7.38
N GLY A 399 8.20 19.36 -8.23
CA GLY A 399 6.84 19.86 -8.47
C GLY A 399 6.03 19.02 -9.44
N GLY A 400 4.79 19.40 -9.58
CA GLY A 400 3.80 18.75 -10.43
C GLY A 400 2.74 18.00 -9.65
N ASN A 401 1.64 17.74 -10.31
CA ASN A 401 0.49 17.00 -9.76
C ASN A 401 0.11 15.85 -10.68
N MET A 402 -0.60 14.86 -10.13
CA MET A 402 -1.16 13.77 -10.94
C MET A 402 -2.63 13.52 -10.62
N ASN A 403 -3.34 13.04 -11.64
CA ASN A 403 -4.58 12.28 -11.48
C ASN A 403 -4.29 10.83 -11.85
N PHE A 404 -4.78 9.90 -11.04
CA PHE A 404 -4.54 8.48 -11.26
C PHE A 404 -5.80 7.68 -11.02
N VAL A 405 -6.23 6.95 -12.03
CA VAL A 405 -7.38 6.04 -11.95
C VAL A 405 -6.87 4.62 -12.13
N THR A 406 -7.17 3.76 -11.16
CA THR A 406 -6.88 2.34 -11.24
C THR A 406 -8.15 1.52 -11.12
N ARG A 407 -8.29 0.52 -11.97
CA ARG A 407 -9.37 -0.48 -11.93
C ARG A 407 -8.73 -1.86 -12.01
N ASN A 408 -8.87 -2.60 -10.93
CA ASN A 408 -8.26 -3.91 -10.77
C ASN A 408 -9.37 -4.96 -10.67
N HIS A 409 -9.33 -5.91 -11.58
CA HIS A 409 -10.15 -7.10 -11.53
C HIS A 409 -9.27 -8.31 -11.21
N ILE A 410 -9.51 -8.93 -10.06
CA ILE A 410 -8.75 -10.09 -9.60
C ILE A 410 -9.68 -11.30 -9.65
N LYS A 411 -9.27 -12.33 -10.37
CA LYS A 411 -10.00 -13.60 -10.49
C LYS A 411 -9.01 -14.76 -10.35
N ASN A 412 -9.26 -15.64 -9.41
CA ASN A 412 -8.37 -16.77 -9.08
C ASN A 412 -6.92 -16.33 -8.90
N ASN A 413 -6.70 -15.29 -8.11
CA ASN A 413 -5.40 -14.61 -7.89
C ASN A 413 -4.71 -14.04 -9.15
N ASN A 414 -5.38 -14.02 -10.31
CA ASN A 414 -4.85 -13.35 -11.48
C ASN A 414 -5.42 -11.93 -11.55
N ILE A 415 -4.54 -10.95 -11.47
CA ILE A 415 -4.89 -9.54 -11.62
C ILE A 415 -4.89 -9.13 -13.09
N ASN A 416 -5.93 -8.40 -13.48
CA ASN A 416 -5.99 -7.63 -14.72
C ASN A 416 -6.35 -6.19 -14.33
N SER A 417 -5.42 -5.30 -14.52
CA SER A 417 -5.53 -3.91 -14.06
C SER A 417 -5.42 -2.95 -15.23
N LEU A 418 -6.30 -1.97 -15.25
CA LEU A 418 -6.23 -0.78 -16.11
C LEU A 418 -5.86 0.42 -15.24
N ASN A 419 -4.72 1.01 -15.55
CA ASN A 419 -4.18 2.16 -14.82
C ASN A 419 -3.95 3.30 -15.80
N ASN A 420 -4.64 4.41 -15.58
CA ASN A 420 -4.43 5.63 -16.33
C ASN A 420 -3.93 6.73 -15.39
N MET A 421 -2.79 7.33 -15.73
CA MET A 421 -2.15 8.37 -14.95
C MET A 421 -1.87 9.59 -15.82
N ASP A 422 -2.52 10.69 -15.50
CA ASP A 422 -2.25 12.00 -16.05
C ASP A 422 -1.33 12.79 -15.11
N VAL A 423 -0.18 13.15 -15.60
CA VAL A 423 0.84 13.92 -14.88
C VAL A 423 0.90 15.33 -15.44
N TYR A 424 0.83 16.34 -14.58
CA TYR A 424 0.82 17.76 -14.95
C TYR A 424 2.05 18.47 -14.38
N ASN A 425 2.76 19.20 -15.23
CA ASN A 425 3.85 20.11 -14.86
C ASN A 425 4.93 19.46 -13.97
N MET A 426 5.18 18.14 -14.14
CA MET A 426 6.21 17.47 -13.37
C MET A 426 7.59 18.11 -13.61
N THR A 427 8.27 18.43 -12.52
CA THR A 427 9.66 18.94 -12.52
C THR A 427 10.53 18.12 -11.60
N VAL A 428 11.81 17.99 -11.96
CA VAL A 428 12.80 17.27 -11.16
C VAL A 428 14.05 18.14 -10.94
N GLY A 429 14.70 17.91 -9.82
CA GLY A 429 15.93 18.58 -9.42
C GLY A 429 17.16 18.20 -10.27
N LYS A 430 18.34 18.49 -9.76
CA LYS A 430 19.61 18.01 -10.35
C LYS A 430 19.78 16.52 -9.99
N LYS A 431 20.46 15.78 -10.85
CA LYS A 431 20.83 14.40 -10.58
C LYS A 431 21.92 14.33 -9.51
N HIS A 432 21.70 13.50 -8.49
CA HIS A 432 22.71 13.18 -7.46
C HIS A 432 23.67 12.14 -8.02
N LYS A 433 24.80 12.59 -8.58
CA LYS A 433 25.75 11.75 -9.35
C LYS A 433 26.44 10.67 -8.51
N GLU A 434 26.58 10.90 -7.21
CA GLU A 434 27.19 10.00 -6.22
C GLU A 434 26.28 8.86 -5.76
N MET A 435 25.00 8.88 -6.12
CA MET A 435 24.06 7.84 -5.72
C MET A 435 24.09 6.67 -6.70
N GLU A 436 24.26 5.47 -6.17
CA GLU A 436 24.01 4.23 -6.91
C GLU A 436 22.51 3.94 -6.93
N VAL A 437 21.95 3.87 -8.13
CA VAL A 437 20.51 3.70 -8.34
C VAL A 437 20.20 2.53 -9.26
N GLU A 438 18.98 1.98 -9.10
CA GLU A 438 18.52 0.86 -9.94
C GLU A 438 18.37 1.27 -11.41
N TYR A 439 17.97 2.53 -11.68
CA TYR A 439 17.70 3.01 -13.03
C TYR A 439 18.49 4.30 -13.34
N ASN A 440 19.53 4.16 -14.15
CA ASN A 440 20.30 5.30 -14.63
C ASN A 440 19.63 5.90 -15.89
N VAL A 441 18.68 6.81 -15.67
CA VAL A 441 17.88 7.41 -16.75
C VAL A 441 18.09 8.93 -16.84
N PRO A 442 18.11 9.52 -18.05
CA PRO A 442 18.10 10.97 -18.23
C PRO A 442 16.67 11.52 -18.08
N LEU A 443 16.17 11.54 -16.83
CA LEU A 443 14.77 11.81 -16.52
C LEU A 443 14.30 13.18 -17.03
N LYS A 444 15.16 14.21 -17.00
CA LYS A 444 14.84 15.55 -17.51
C LYS A 444 14.51 15.54 -19.01
N LEU A 445 15.31 14.81 -19.80
CA LEU A 445 15.08 14.68 -21.23
C LEU A 445 13.79 13.91 -21.51
N GLY A 446 13.59 12.77 -20.84
CA GLY A 446 12.37 11.99 -20.98
C GLY A 446 11.10 12.78 -20.66
N LEU A 447 11.09 13.50 -19.55
CA LEU A 447 9.98 14.35 -19.16
C LEU A 447 9.72 15.48 -20.16
N TYR A 448 10.78 16.14 -20.66
CA TYR A 448 10.64 17.21 -21.65
C TYR A 448 9.98 16.69 -22.94
N ILE A 449 10.42 15.54 -23.43
CA ILE A 449 9.90 14.96 -24.67
C ILE A 449 8.46 14.47 -24.50
N LEU A 450 8.14 13.83 -23.38
CA LEU A 450 6.81 13.26 -23.11
C LEU A 450 5.74 14.32 -22.84
N LYS A 451 6.10 15.49 -22.28
CA LYS A 451 5.15 16.56 -22.04
C LYS A 451 4.52 17.05 -23.35
N ASP A 452 3.21 17.18 -23.38
CA ASP A 452 2.53 17.90 -24.44
C ASP A 452 2.69 19.43 -24.29
N LYS A 453 2.02 20.19 -25.15
CA LYS A 453 2.05 21.68 -25.14
C LYS A 453 1.46 22.29 -23.86
N ASP A 454 0.61 21.55 -23.14
CA ASP A 454 -0.03 21.97 -21.90
C ASP A 454 0.73 21.46 -20.65
N GLY A 455 1.92 20.87 -20.85
CA GLY A 455 2.77 20.31 -19.79
C GLY A 455 2.25 18.99 -19.22
N LYS A 456 1.31 18.34 -19.90
CA LYS A 456 0.70 17.07 -19.48
C LYS A 456 1.46 15.89 -20.07
N ILE A 457 1.57 14.81 -19.28
CA ILE A 457 2.02 13.49 -19.72
C ILE A 457 0.92 12.50 -19.35
N ASN A 458 0.50 11.69 -20.31
CA ASN A 458 -0.42 10.57 -20.04
C ASN A 458 0.33 9.25 -20.04
N PHE A 459 0.10 8.44 -19.00
CA PHE A 459 0.59 7.06 -18.91
C PHE A 459 -0.59 6.10 -18.86
N ASP A 460 -0.63 5.18 -19.79
CA ASP A 460 -1.50 4.01 -19.75
C ASP A 460 -0.66 2.79 -19.37
N ILE A 461 -0.92 2.25 -18.16
CA ILE A 461 -0.04 1.26 -17.53
C ILE A 461 -0.85 0.00 -17.22
N PRO A 462 -1.06 -0.90 -18.19
CA PRO A 462 -1.74 -2.16 -17.91
C PRO A 462 -0.85 -3.05 -17.01
N VAL A 463 -1.44 -3.60 -15.94
CA VAL A 463 -0.76 -4.58 -15.07
C VAL A 463 -1.52 -5.90 -15.12
N LYS A 464 -0.80 -6.97 -15.44
CA LYS A 464 -1.31 -8.34 -15.44
C LYS A 464 -0.32 -9.25 -14.75
N GLY A 465 -0.83 -10.22 -14.00
CA GLY A 465 0.03 -11.21 -13.33
C GLY A 465 -0.72 -12.08 -12.35
N ASN A 466 -0.02 -13.06 -11.79
CA ASN A 466 -0.52 -13.91 -10.73
C ASN A 466 0.00 -13.40 -9.39
N LEU A 467 -0.90 -13.12 -8.45
CA LEU A 467 -0.59 -12.60 -7.11
C LEU A 467 0.04 -13.67 -6.20
N ASP A 468 -0.09 -14.97 -6.54
CA ASP A 468 0.58 -16.07 -5.82
C ASP A 468 2.09 -16.13 -6.15
N ASN A 469 2.54 -15.46 -7.23
CA ASN A 469 3.95 -15.42 -7.58
C ASN A 469 4.69 -14.47 -6.62
N PRO A 470 5.66 -14.93 -5.82
CA PRO A 470 6.39 -14.09 -4.88
C PRO A 470 7.23 -12.98 -5.55
N GLU A 471 7.53 -13.13 -6.85
CA GLU A 471 8.22 -12.08 -7.63
C GLU A 471 7.26 -10.99 -8.13
N PHE A 472 5.94 -11.20 -8.04
CA PHE A 472 4.96 -10.22 -8.48
C PHE A 472 4.97 -9.01 -7.54
N SER A 473 5.22 -7.84 -8.10
CA SER A 473 5.13 -6.56 -7.37
C SER A 473 4.43 -5.50 -8.22
N TYR A 474 3.22 -5.17 -7.85
CA TYR A 474 2.41 -4.15 -8.51
C TYR A 474 3.15 -2.80 -8.62
N LYS A 475 3.74 -2.35 -7.50
CA LYS A 475 4.55 -1.12 -7.43
C LYS A 475 5.74 -1.17 -8.39
N LYS A 476 6.49 -2.27 -8.41
CA LYS A 476 7.64 -2.46 -9.31
C LYS A 476 7.23 -2.43 -10.79
N ILE A 477 6.12 -3.07 -11.14
CA ILE A 477 5.66 -3.12 -12.54
C ILE A 477 5.28 -1.73 -13.03
N ILE A 478 4.53 -0.96 -12.25
CA ILE A 478 4.17 0.43 -12.60
C ILE A 478 5.44 1.27 -12.79
N PHE A 479 6.34 1.25 -11.81
CA PHE A 479 7.55 2.05 -11.85
C PHE A 479 8.46 1.66 -13.04
N LYS A 480 8.69 0.36 -13.23
CA LYS A 480 9.49 -0.16 -14.36
C LYS A 480 8.89 0.23 -15.73
N THR A 481 7.57 0.23 -15.85
CA THR A 481 6.90 0.64 -17.09
C THR A 481 7.17 2.11 -17.41
N ILE A 482 7.06 2.99 -16.41
CA ILE A 482 7.36 4.43 -16.55
C ILE A 482 8.83 4.63 -16.91
N VAL A 483 9.74 3.98 -16.19
CA VAL A 483 11.18 4.07 -16.45
C VAL A 483 11.54 3.58 -17.85
N ASN A 484 11.01 2.43 -18.26
CA ASN A 484 11.26 1.89 -19.62
C ASN A 484 10.79 2.86 -20.71
N LEU A 485 9.64 3.53 -20.50
CA LEU A 485 9.17 4.56 -21.42
C LEU A 485 10.14 5.74 -21.46
N MET A 486 10.62 6.21 -20.30
CA MET A 486 11.61 7.29 -20.22
C MET A 486 12.92 6.93 -20.94
N VAL A 487 13.44 5.72 -20.74
CA VAL A 487 14.63 5.22 -21.42
C VAL A 487 14.41 5.17 -22.94
N LYS A 488 13.30 4.60 -23.38
CA LYS A 488 12.96 4.49 -24.81
C LYS A 488 12.90 5.85 -25.50
N VAL A 489 12.31 6.84 -24.84
CA VAL A 489 12.22 8.22 -25.33
C VAL A 489 13.60 8.89 -25.37
N ALA A 490 14.43 8.64 -24.36
CA ALA A 490 15.74 9.27 -24.24
C ALA A 490 16.78 8.69 -25.22
N VAL A 491 16.63 7.42 -25.60
CA VAL A 491 17.55 6.77 -26.57
C VAL A 491 17.31 7.27 -27.99
N SER A 492 16.09 7.50 -28.38
CA SER A 492 15.76 8.05 -29.71
C SER A 492 14.61 9.06 -29.64
N PRO A 493 14.92 10.32 -29.27
CA PRO A 493 13.94 11.40 -29.16
C PRO A 493 13.20 11.65 -30.50
N VAL A 494 13.95 11.66 -31.58
CA VAL A 494 13.42 11.91 -32.94
C VAL A 494 12.41 10.84 -33.34
N ARG A 495 12.75 9.57 -33.10
CA ARG A 495 11.87 8.42 -33.41
C ARG A 495 10.57 8.49 -32.62
N PHE A 496 10.65 8.81 -31.34
CA PHE A 496 9.48 8.93 -30.49
C PHE A 496 8.55 10.07 -30.93
N LEU A 497 9.11 11.27 -31.20
CA LEU A 497 8.37 12.43 -31.66
C LEU A 497 7.75 12.20 -33.06
N ALA A 498 8.50 11.59 -33.98
CA ALA A 498 7.99 11.25 -35.31
C ALA A 498 6.77 10.32 -35.21
N ASN A 499 6.88 9.28 -34.41
CA ASN A 499 5.77 8.34 -34.19
C ASN A 499 4.54 9.03 -33.58
N SER A 500 4.73 9.95 -32.64
CA SER A 500 3.64 10.71 -32.01
C SER A 500 2.88 11.62 -32.98
N LEU A 501 3.55 12.03 -34.06
CA LEU A 501 2.96 12.88 -35.13
C LEU A 501 2.46 12.06 -36.33
N GLY A 502 2.49 10.73 -36.25
CA GLY A 502 2.09 9.85 -37.36
C GLY A 502 3.08 9.84 -38.55
N MET A 503 4.31 10.33 -38.31
CA MET A 503 5.39 10.28 -39.29
C MET A 503 6.09 8.92 -39.25
N SER A 504 6.79 8.53 -40.32
CA SER A 504 7.61 7.32 -40.35
C SER A 504 8.86 7.52 -39.50
N PRO A 505 9.03 6.80 -38.37
CA PRO A 505 10.17 6.99 -37.48
C PRO A 505 11.51 6.72 -38.15
N ASP A 506 11.59 5.70 -38.99
CA ASP A 506 12.84 5.30 -39.65
C ASP A 506 13.33 6.36 -40.63
N LYS A 507 12.40 7.05 -41.31
CA LYS A 507 12.73 8.17 -42.19
C LYS A 507 13.23 9.40 -41.43
N MET A 508 12.89 9.53 -40.15
CA MET A 508 13.27 10.68 -39.32
C MET A 508 14.58 10.46 -38.56
N GLU A 509 15.08 9.24 -38.45
CA GLU A 509 16.37 8.95 -37.80
C GLU A 509 17.56 9.15 -38.74
N SER A 510 17.36 8.98 -40.06
CA SER A 510 18.43 9.18 -41.04
C SER A 510 17.90 9.69 -42.37
N MET A 511 18.66 10.55 -43.00
CA MET A 511 18.42 11.04 -44.36
C MET A 511 19.48 10.51 -45.29
N PRO A 512 19.13 9.57 -46.21
CA PRO A 512 20.10 9.07 -47.19
C PRO A 512 20.56 10.17 -48.14
N VAL A 513 21.82 10.16 -48.47
CA VAL A 513 22.44 11.05 -49.43
C VAL A 513 23.38 10.27 -50.34
N ASP A 514 23.68 10.79 -51.51
CA ASP A 514 24.83 10.31 -52.29
C ASP A 514 26.12 10.89 -51.69
N ALA A 515 27.20 10.07 -51.63
CA ALA A 515 28.44 10.50 -51.01
C ALA A 515 28.98 11.81 -51.60
N LEU A 516 28.85 12.01 -52.93
CA LEU A 516 29.38 13.17 -53.65
C LEU A 516 28.33 14.25 -53.97
N GLN A 517 27.06 14.02 -53.69
CA GLN A 517 25.98 14.96 -53.92
C GLN A 517 26.25 16.30 -53.18
N THR A 518 26.09 17.45 -53.86
CA THR A 518 26.12 18.77 -53.24
C THR A 518 24.73 19.42 -53.15
N GLY A 519 23.85 19.14 -54.12
CA GLY A 519 22.44 19.60 -54.07
C GLY A 519 21.56 18.73 -53.17
N ILE A 520 20.35 19.18 -52.89
CA ILE A 520 19.35 18.46 -52.10
C ILE A 520 18.18 18.12 -53.06
N ASN A 521 17.74 16.85 -53.05
CA ASN A 521 16.61 16.41 -53.90
C ASN A 521 15.24 16.63 -53.20
N ALA A 522 14.17 16.49 -54.00
CA ALA A 522 12.81 16.73 -53.52
C ALA A 522 12.39 15.87 -52.32
N GLN A 523 12.84 14.61 -52.21
CA GLN A 523 12.57 13.72 -51.10
C GLN A 523 13.29 14.16 -49.83
N GLN A 524 14.56 14.60 -49.98
CA GLN A 524 15.34 15.15 -48.85
C GLN A 524 14.76 16.47 -48.36
N TYR A 525 14.28 17.36 -49.23
CA TYR A 525 13.56 18.57 -48.85
C TYR A 525 12.28 18.25 -48.07
N SER A 526 11.51 17.26 -48.48
CA SER A 526 10.33 16.79 -47.73
C SER A 526 10.69 16.35 -46.33
N GLN A 527 11.80 15.59 -46.20
CA GLN A 527 12.28 15.09 -44.91
C GLN A 527 12.81 16.21 -44.00
N LEU A 528 13.49 17.22 -44.57
CA LEU A 528 13.89 18.41 -43.81
C LEU A 528 12.70 19.25 -43.34
N ASN A 529 11.62 19.33 -44.14
CA ASN A 529 10.37 19.97 -43.72
C ASN A 529 9.71 19.23 -42.56
N ASP A 530 9.70 17.90 -42.63
CA ASP A 530 9.22 17.06 -41.53
C ASP A 530 10.02 17.27 -40.26
N LEU A 531 11.33 17.44 -40.36
CA LEU A 531 12.21 17.77 -39.25
C LEU A 531 11.90 19.17 -38.69
N GLY A 532 11.61 20.15 -39.54
CA GLY A 532 11.12 21.47 -39.13
C GLY A 532 9.79 21.40 -38.38
N ASN A 533 8.86 20.51 -38.80
CA ASN A 533 7.61 20.25 -38.08
C ASN A 533 7.87 19.64 -36.69
N LEU A 534 8.78 18.70 -36.59
CA LEU A 534 9.22 18.11 -35.31
C LEU A 534 9.80 19.16 -34.36
N TYR A 535 10.72 20.00 -34.87
CA TYR A 535 11.33 21.08 -34.10
C TYR A 535 10.28 22.03 -33.50
N ARG A 536 9.25 22.41 -34.29
CA ARG A 536 8.17 23.28 -33.80
C ARG A 536 7.41 22.71 -32.59
N GLN A 537 7.38 21.40 -32.42
CA GLN A 537 6.78 20.78 -31.22
C GLN A 537 7.67 20.90 -29.99
N LYS A 538 8.99 20.99 -30.20
CA LYS A 538 9.99 21.00 -29.12
C LYS A 538 11.10 22.04 -29.39
N PRO A 539 10.76 23.33 -29.35
CA PRO A 539 11.67 24.40 -29.81
C PRO A 539 12.89 24.64 -28.92
N ASP A 540 12.90 24.10 -27.70
CA ASP A 540 14.07 24.22 -26.81
C ASP A 540 15.19 23.23 -27.15
N MET A 541 14.89 22.20 -27.93
CA MET A 541 15.90 21.22 -28.33
C MET A 541 16.83 21.76 -29.41
N THR A 542 18.02 21.18 -29.46
CA THR A 542 18.99 21.38 -30.54
C THR A 542 18.86 20.20 -31.52
N VAL A 543 18.65 20.51 -32.78
CA VAL A 543 18.64 19.55 -33.88
C VAL A 543 20.08 19.27 -34.29
N VAL A 544 20.48 18.01 -34.27
CA VAL A 544 21.84 17.57 -34.61
C VAL A 544 21.78 16.71 -35.86
N LEU A 545 22.45 17.12 -36.93
CA LEU A 545 22.64 16.33 -38.13
C LEU A 545 24.14 15.98 -38.25
N THR A 546 24.43 14.70 -38.20
CA THR A 546 25.82 14.23 -38.40
C THR A 546 25.92 13.48 -39.70
N GLN A 547 26.72 13.99 -40.61
CA GLN A 547 26.96 13.41 -41.92
C GLN A 547 27.96 12.23 -41.82
N TRP A 548 27.57 11.08 -42.39
CA TRP A 548 28.37 9.86 -42.44
C TRP A 548 28.55 9.43 -43.89
N VAL A 549 29.77 9.08 -44.22
CA VAL A 549 30.15 8.49 -45.52
C VAL A 549 31.20 7.41 -45.27
N ASP A 550 31.17 6.34 -46.04
CA ASP A 550 32.32 5.44 -46.14
C ASP A 550 33.47 6.23 -46.75
N TRP A 551 34.52 6.48 -45.96
CA TRP A 551 35.57 7.40 -46.32
C TRP A 551 36.41 6.89 -47.47
N GLU A 552 36.76 5.59 -47.50
CA GLU A 552 37.57 4.99 -48.54
C GLU A 552 36.82 4.91 -49.87
N GLU A 553 35.56 4.50 -49.83
CA GLU A 553 34.70 4.47 -51.00
C GLU A 553 34.46 5.87 -51.56
N ALA A 554 34.13 6.83 -50.71
CA ALA A 554 33.90 8.21 -51.11
C ALA A 554 35.15 8.89 -51.71
N LEU A 555 36.38 8.60 -51.22
CA LEU A 555 37.61 9.06 -51.84
C LEU A 555 37.80 8.48 -53.22
N SER A 556 37.55 7.20 -53.39
CA SER A 556 37.64 6.50 -54.70
C SER A 556 36.63 7.11 -55.69
N ASP A 557 35.38 7.27 -55.26
CA ASP A 557 34.30 7.89 -56.05
C ASP A 557 34.61 9.33 -56.41
N TYR A 558 35.18 10.07 -55.49
CA TYR A 558 35.55 11.48 -55.73
C TYR A 558 36.71 11.58 -56.74
N SER A 559 37.69 10.67 -56.68
CA SER A 559 38.77 10.60 -57.66
C SER A 559 38.21 10.27 -59.06
N LEU A 560 37.26 9.35 -59.13
CA LEU A 560 36.58 9.01 -60.38
C LEU A 560 35.74 10.18 -60.91
N TYR A 561 35.04 10.86 -60.03
CA TYR A 561 34.30 12.10 -60.36
C TYR A 561 35.22 13.16 -60.96
N LEU A 562 36.37 13.42 -60.34
CA LEU A 562 37.36 14.36 -60.87
C LEU A 562 37.89 13.99 -62.27
N ALA A 563 38.15 12.69 -62.50
CA ALA A 563 38.60 12.19 -63.80
C ALA A 563 37.50 12.39 -64.86
N LYS A 564 36.26 11.99 -64.56
CA LYS A 564 35.12 12.15 -65.46
C LYS A 564 34.81 13.64 -65.76
N LEU A 565 34.86 14.49 -64.71
CA LEU A 565 34.69 15.92 -64.85
C LEU A 565 35.75 16.55 -65.76
N SER A 566 37.01 16.18 -65.58
CA SER A 566 38.11 16.62 -66.40
C SER A 566 37.97 16.17 -67.86
N PHE A 567 37.56 14.93 -68.07
CA PHE A 567 37.28 14.39 -69.39
C PHE A 567 36.16 15.16 -70.09
N LEU A 568 34.99 15.30 -69.47
CA LEU A 568 33.82 15.97 -70.05
C LEU A 568 34.17 17.43 -70.40
N LYS A 569 34.89 18.15 -69.52
CA LYS A 569 35.38 19.49 -69.81
C LYS A 569 36.31 19.53 -71.01
N SER A 570 37.14 18.52 -71.23
CA SER A 570 38.03 18.43 -72.39
C SER A 570 37.29 18.17 -73.69
N GLN A 571 36.12 17.51 -73.64
CA GLN A 571 35.30 17.17 -74.82
C GLN A 571 34.28 18.29 -75.16
N MET A 572 33.96 19.16 -74.20
CA MET A 572 32.95 20.21 -74.35
C MET A 572 33.51 21.58 -73.95
N PRO A 573 34.49 22.12 -74.65
CA PRO A 573 35.19 23.35 -74.26
C PRO A 573 34.29 24.61 -74.25
N ASN A 574 33.13 24.56 -74.91
CA ASN A 574 32.15 25.64 -74.93
C ASN A 574 31.00 25.51 -73.96
N GLN A 575 30.95 24.46 -73.14
CA GLN A 575 29.90 24.26 -72.13
C GLN A 575 30.36 24.93 -70.81
N GLU A 576 29.64 25.96 -70.36
CA GLU A 576 30.01 26.73 -69.16
C GLU A 576 29.96 25.90 -67.88
N VAL A 577 29.03 24.92 -67.77
CA VAL A 577 28.84 24.11 -66.56
C VAL A 577 28.68 22.63 -66.92
N VAL A 578 29.56 21.78 -66.39
CA VAL A 578 29.37 20.33 -66.36
C VAL A 578 28.83 19.97 -65.00
N THR A 579 27.66 19.37 -64.98
CA THR A 579 26.96 19.04 -63.74
C THR A 579 27.45 17.70 -63.13
N PHE A 580 27.11 17.45 -61.89
CA PHE A 580 27.36 16.18 -61.24
C PHE A 580 26.61 15.00 -61.96
N GLU A 581 25.42 15.24 -62.42
CA GLU A 581 24.62 14.26 -63.16
C GLU A 581 25.28 13.88 -64.52
N ASP A 582 25.83 14.86 -65.23
CA ASP A 582 26.57 14.59 -66.47
C ASP A 582 27.72 13.61 -66.25
N THR A 583 28.40 13.68 -65.05
CA THR A 583 29.47 12.73 -64.75
C THR A 583 28.96 11.34 -64.39
N LYS A 584 27.71 11.21 -63.87
CA LYS A 584 27.09 9.91 -63.61
C LYS A 584 26.68 9.17 -64.89
N GLU A 585 26.24 9.89 -65.90
CA GLU A 585 25.85 9.33 -67.20
C GLU A 585 27.04 8.73 -67.97
N LEU A 586 28.25 9.24 -67.70
CA LEU A 586 29.49 8.70 -68.35
C LEU A 586 29.86 7.35 -67.73
N LYS A 587 29.84 6.29 -68.56
CA LYS A 587 30.25 4.95 -68.14
C LYS A 587 31.77 4.85 -67.98
N GLU A 588 32.22 4.08 -66.99
CA GLU A 588 33.66 3.88 -66.70
C GLU A 588 34.37 3.12 -67.79
N ASN A 589 33.66 2.32 -68.57
CA ASN A 589 34.18 1.54 -69.69
C ASN A 589 33.99 2.25 -71.03
N ASP A 590 33.65 3.53 -71.11
CA ASP A 590 33.62 4.33 -72.30
C ASP A 590 35.04 4.38 -72.95
N GLU A 591 35.14 3.98 -74.18
CA GLU A 591 36.46 3.87 -74.88
C GLU A 591 37.26 5.16 -74.94
N LYS A 592 36.53 6.32 -75.04
CA LYS A 592 37.20 7.62 -75.11
C LYS A 592 37.64 8.03 -73.69
N PHE A 593 36.85 7.71 -72.68
CA PHE A 593 37.24 7.98 -71.29
C PHE A 593 38.42 7.12 -70.86
N VAL A 594 38.42 5.84 -71.20
CA VAL A 594 39.57 4.91 -70.94
C VAL A 594 40.86 5.42 -71.62
N THR A 595 40.76 5.85 -72.89
CA THR A 595 41.92 6.45 -73.63
C THR A 595 42.41 7.73 -72.96
N TYR A 596 41.48 8.60 -72.51
CA TYR A 596 41.79 9.83 -71.76
C TYR A 596 42.53 9.53 -70.47
N MET A 597 42.04 8.53 -69.69
CA MET A 597 42.70 8.13 -68.46
C MET A 597 44.12 7.61 -68.69
N GLN A 598 44.38 6.87 -69.76
CA GLN A 598 45.73 6.43 -70.17
C GLN A 598 46.61 7.63 -70.44
N GLY A 599 46.10 8.62 -71.15
CA GLY A 599 46.82 9.86 -71.39
C GLY A 599 47.16 10.63 -70.09
N MET A 600 46.26 10.67 -69.12
CA MET A 600 46.53 11.29 -67.77
C MET A 600 47.63 10.51 -67.03
N LEU A 601 47.66 9.18 -67.07
CA LEU A 601 48.70 8.37 -66.43
C LEU A 601 50.05 8.68 -67.03
N THR A 602 50.11 8.71 -68.37
CA THR A 602 51.37 9.02 -69.13
C THR A 602 51.87 10.41 -68.77
N ALA A 603 50.97 11.43 -68.74
CA ALA A 603 51.31 12.81 -68.41
C ALA A 603 51.86 12.98 -67.00
N LYS A 604 51.46 12.12 -66.08
CA LYS A 604 51.88 12.07 -64.64
C LYS A 604 53.17 11.19 -64.49
N GLY A 605 53.64 10.49 -65.52
CA GLY A 605 54.73 9.57 -65.39
C GLY A 605 54.47 8.35 -64.50
N ALA A 606 53.17 8.00 -64.34
CA ALA A 606 52.77 6.93 -63.46
C ALA A 606 53.03 5.55 -64.07
N THR A 607 53.71 4.65 -63.37
CA THR A 607 54.05 3.29 -63.76
C THR A 607 53.01 2.27 -63.28
N VAL A 608 51.76 2.41 -63.74
CA VAL A 608 50.65 1.52 -63.38
C VAL A 608 50.38 0.64 -64.56
N ALA A 609 50.16 -0.68 -64.35
CA ALA A 609 49.88 -1.65 -65.41
C ALA A 609 48.56 -1.25 -66.14
N LEU A 610 48.54 -1.47 -67.49
CA LEU A 610 47.39 -1.12 -68.33
C LEU A 610 46.08 -1.89 -67.94
N ASP A 611 46.22 -3.07 -67.37
CA ASP A 611 45.16 -3.95 -66.90
C ASP A 611 44.86 -3.78 -65.43
N ALA A 612 45.56 -2.86 -64.73
CA ALA A 612 45.32 -2.59 -63.35
C ALA A 612 43.85 -2.05 -63.09
N PRO A 613 43.26 -2.31 -61.90
CA PRO A 613 41.97 -1.82 -61.56
C PRO A 613 41.87 -0.27 -61.65
N LEU A 614 40.70 0.26 -62.03
CA LEU A 614 40.48 1.70 -62.20
C LEU A 614 40.89 2.47 -60.93
N LYS A 615 40.62 1.91 -59.76
CA LYS A 615 40.97 2.52 -58.43
C LYS A 615 42.49 2.79 -58.33
N GLU A 616 43.34 1.86 -58.73
CA GLU A 616 44.79 2.04 -58.69
C GLU A 616 45.26 3.12 -59.69
N LYS A 617 44.62 3.16 -60.85
CA LYS A 617 44.90 4.19 -61.88
C LYS A 617 44.52 5.58 -61.37
N LEU A 618 43.40 5.71 -60.71
CA LEU A 618 42.98 6.98 -60.11
C LEU A 618 43.89 7.44 -58.97
N GLN A 619 44.35 6.54 -58.14
CA GLN A 619 45.31 6.84 -57.06
C GLN A 619 46.67 7.30 -57.60
N ALA A 620 47.08 6.80 -58.72
CA ALA A 620 48.33 7.21 -59.41
C ALA A 620 48.23 8.60 -60.07
N VAL A 621 47.02 9.00 -60.49
CA VAL A 621 46.78 10.31 -61.12
C VAL A 621 46.54 11.41 -60.11
N PHE A 622 45.78 11.15 -59.04
CA PHE A 622 45.37 12.17 -58.10
C PHE A 622 46.13 12.06 -56.78
N VAL A 623 46.58 13.19 -56.26
CA VAL A 623 47.27 13.29 -54.98
C VAL A 623 46.24 13.10 -53.83
N ALA A 624 46.50 12.15 -52.96
CA ALA A 624 45.58 11.73 -51.90
C ALA A 624 45.09 12.89 -51.03
N ASP A 625 45.99 13.77 -50.58
CA ASP A 625 45.62 14.92 -49.76
C ASP A 625 44.72 15.94 -50.49
N SER A 626 44.94 16.10 -51.79
CA SER A 626 44.11 16.98 -52.62
C SER A 626 42.71 16.41 -52.83
N VAL A 627 42.59 15.07 -53.00
CA VAL A 627 41.33 14.39 -53.10
C VAL A 627 40.55 14.48 -51.77
N ALA A 628 41.23 14.21 -50.65
CA ALA A 628 40.63 14.28 -49.33
C ALA A 628 40.13 15.72 -49.02
N SER A 629 40.93 16.74 -49.28
CA SER A 629 40.55 18.16 -49.11
C SER A 629 39.35 18.52 -50.00
N GLY A 630 39.32 18.08 -51.23
CA GLY A 630 38.22 18.33 -52.16
C GLY A 630 36.94 17.65 -51.76
N LEU A 631 37.00 16.39 -51.30
CA LEU A 631 35.86 15.69 -50.73
C LEU A 631 35.31 16.39 -49.50
N LEU A 632 36.15 16.73 -48.55
CA LEU A 632 35.74 17.49 -47.35
C LEU A 632 35.04 18.81 -47.70
N HIS A 633 35.56 19.53 -48.72
CA HIS A 633 34.92 20.75 -49.19
C HIS A 633 33.49 20.49 -49.73
N ARG A 634 33.26 19.43 -50.48
CA ARG A 634 31.93 19.02 -50.96
C ARG A 634 30.99 18.66 -49.78
N LEU A 635 31.48 17.91 -48.81
CA LEU A 635 30.72 17.58 -47.61
C LEU A 635 30.31 18.85 -46.82
N GLN A 636 31.22 19.82 -46.73
CA GLN A 636 30.96 21.12 -46.09
C GLN A 636 29.91 21.94 -46.85
N GLN A 637 29.99 22.00 -48.20
CA GLN A 637 29.01 22.67 -49.05
C GLN A 637 27.60 22.07 -48.82
N ARG A 638 27.47 20.76 -48.76
CA ARG A 638 26.19 20.11 -48.45
C ARG A 638 25.69 20.45 -47.05
N ASN A 639 26.56 20.43 -46.05
CA ASN A 639 26.21 20.86 -44.70
C ASN A 639 25.69 22.31 -44.67
N GLN A 640 26.31 23.20 -45.41
CA GLN A 640 25.89 24.60 -45.50
C GLN A 640 24.49 24.74 -46.14
N LEU A 641 24.23 24.04 -47.27
CA LEU A 641 22.90 24.05 -47.91
C LEU A 641 21.81 23.52 -46.99
N VAL A 642 22.09 22.44 -46.28
CA VAL A 642 21.12 21.86 -45.28
C VAL A 642 20.88 22.88 -44.15
N GLN A 643 21.92 23.55 -43.66
CA GLN A 643 21.81 24.57 -42.63
C GLN A 643 21.00 25.77 -43.12
N GLU A 644 21.28 26.30 -44.30
CA GLU A 644 20.53 27.41 -44.90
C GLU A 644 19.06 27.07 -45.08
N TYR A 645 18.74 25.88 -45.54
CA TYR A 645 17.36 25.43 -45.71
C TYR A 645 16.61 25.31 -44.38
N LEU A 646 17.23 24.68 -43.40
CA LEU A 646 16.61 24.51 -42.06
C LEU A 646 16.43 25.87 -41.36
N THR A 647 17.37 26.79 -41.55
CA THR A 647 17.29 28.15 -40.96
C THR A 647 16.26 29.03 -41.65
N ASN A 648 16.34 29.13 -42.98
CA ASN A 648 15.58 30.11 -43.73
C ASN A 648 14.16 29.64 -44.10
N THR A 649 13.99 28.34 -44.40
CA THR A 649 12.69 27.78 -44.82
C THR A 649 11.99 27.10 -43.65
N CYS A 650 12.66 26.33 -42.84
CA CYS A 650 12.07 25.63 -41.70
C CYS A 650 11.99 26.50 -40.42
N ASN A 651 12.61 27.68 -40.43
CA ASN A 651 12.66 28.64 -39.31
C ASN A 651 13.26 28.05 -38.01
N ILE A 652 14.28 27.22 -38.14
CA ILE A 652 15.04 26.72 -36.98
C ILE A 652 16.20 27.71 -36.72
N PRO A 653 16.28 28.35 -35.53
CA PRO A 653 17.37 29.25 -35.23
C PRO A 653 18.73 28.59 -35.36
N ALA A 654 19.73 29.27 -35.93
CA ALA A 654 21.09 28.73 -36.09
C ALA A 654 21.71 28.25 -34.79
N ALA A 655 21.42 28.90 -33.66
CA ALA A 655 21.85 28.48 -32.33
C ALA A 655 21.23 27.13 -31.86
N LYS A 656 20.20 26.66 -32.55
CA LYS A 656 19.48 25.37 -32.30
C LYS A 656 19.80 24.30 -33.37
N LEU A 657 20.79 24.56 -34.22
CA LEU A 657 21.27 23.64 -35.24
C LEU A 657 22.73 23.28 -35.00
N SER A 658 23.04 21.99 -35.09
CA SER A 658 24.41 21.48 -35.12
C SER A 658 24.50 20.55 -36.34
N ILE A 659 25.11 21.04 -37.40
CA ILE A 659 25.31 20.26 -38.64
C ILE A 659 26.78 20.05 -38.83
N GLN A 660 27.20 18.81 -38.84
CA GLN A 660 28.63 18.45 -38.89
C GLN A 660 28.86 17.15 -39.66
N THR A 661 30.09 17.00 -40.14
CA THR A 661 30.58 15.71 -40.63
C THR A 661 31.11 14.90 -39.44
N ALA A 662 30.96 13.59 -39.43
CA ALA A 662 31.52 12.75 -38.39
C ALA A 662 33.06 12.90 -38.30
N THR A 663 33.65 12.62 -37.15
CA THR A 663 35.09 12.74 -36.97
C THR A 663 35.85 11.81 -37.88
N ALA A 664 37.08 12.18 -38.26
CA ALA A 664 37.93 11.39 -39.15
C ALA A 664 38.08 9.95 -38.67
N ASP A 665 38.33 9.72 -37.39
CA ASP A 665 38.42 8.38 -36.80
C ASP A 665 37.12 7.57 -36.94
N SER A 666 35.97 8.26 -36.80
CA SER A 666 34.66 7.62 -36.94
C SER A 666 34.36 7.27 -38.40
N LEU A 667 34.77 8.12 -39.35
CA LEU A 667 34.58 7.87 -40.78
C LEU A 667 35.46 6.73 -41.30
N GLN A 668 36.69 6.59 -40.78
CA GLN A 668 37.61 5.48 -41.17
C GLN A 668 37.05 4.09 -40.76
N ASN A 669 36.23 4.04 -39.72
CA ASN A 669 35.64 2.79 -39.25
C ASN A 669 34.17 2.61 -39.70
N TYR A 670 33.67 3.44 -40.61
CA TYR A 670 32.31 3.38 -41.10
C TYR A 670 32.25 2.78 -42.52
N ASP A 671 31.55 1.69 -42.65
CA ASP A 671 31.36 0.90 -43.89
C ASP A 671 29.94 0.93 -44.45
N GLY A 672 29.13 1.91 -43.99
CA GLY A 672 27.73 2.02 -44.36
C GLY A 672 27.43 3.04 -45.45
N SER A 673 26.19 3.04 -45.94
CA SER A 673 25.72 4.02 -46.95
C SER A 673 25.80 5.46 -46.44
N ALA A 674 26.09 6.38 -47.36
CA ALA A 674 26.14 7.82 -47.03
C ALA A 674 24.79 8.36 -46.57
N LYS A 675 24.78 9.05 -45.41
CA LYS A 675 23.56 9.58 -44.80
C LYS A 675 23.86 10.71 -43.82
N TYR A 676 22.85 11.49 -43.51
CA TYR A 676 22.78 12.25 -42.27
C TYR A 676 22.10 11.39 -41.20
N LYS A 677 22.74 11.18 -40.08
CA LYS A 677 22.10 10.73 -38.85
C LYS A 677 21.47 11.96 -38.20
N ILE A 678 20.18 11.86 -37.83
CA ILE A 678 19.38 12.94 -37.26
C ILE A 678 19.15 12.63 -35.79
N ASP A 679 19.42 13.60 -34.92
CA ASP A 679 19.18 13.52 -33.48
C ASP A 679 18.64 14.86 -32.95
N MET A 680 18.02 14.84 -31.78
CA MET A 680 17.56 16.03 -31.08
C MET A 680 17.99 15.96 -29.62
N GLN A 681 18.63 17.00 -29.14
CA GLN A 681 19.25 17.04 -27.81
C GLN A 681 18.76 18.26 -27.01
N LEU A 682 18.60 18.10 -25.71
CA LEU A 682 18.42 19.26 -24.83
C LEU A 682 19.72 20.08 -24.78
N PRO A 683 19.65 21.43 -24.71
CA PRO A 683 20.82 22.23 -24.43
C PRO A 683 21.47 21.75 -23.13
N ASN A 684 22.77 21.52 -23.13
CA ASN A 684 23.56 21.18 -21.95
C ASN A 684 23.43 22.30 -20.90
N ASN A 685 22.42 22.22 -20.06
CA ASN A 685 22.41 22.97 -18.81
C ASN A 685 23.27 22.16 -17.81
N ASN A 686 24.54 22.52 -17.70
CA ASN A 686 25.46 22.07 -16.65
C ASN A 686 24.89 22.36 -15.24
#